data_bd917885a0a03db744809bb4de4856db
#
_entry.id   bd917885a0a03db744809bb4de4856db
#
_cell.length_a   1.000
_cell.length_b   1.000
_cell.length_c   1.000
_cell.angle_alpha   90.00
_cell.angle_beta   90.00
_cell.angle_gamma   90.00
#
_symmetry.space_group_name_H-M   'P 1'
#
loop_
_entity.id
_entity.type
_entity.pdbx_description
1 polymer ?
#
loop_
_entity_poly.entity_id
_entity_poly.type
_entity_poly.pdbx_seq_one_letter_code
_entity_poly.pdbx_strand_id
1 'polypeptide(L)'
;MFKTETAETVFKRTYSRKKPNGEMETWPETVERVVNGNLALVEPRYIEEGERERLIHLIQNFKFLPAGRHLKSSGVNDFALNNCWASGWDAEQPEEHFTFTLLRLAEGGGVGSNYSSRYFYGFPVIENAMKVHIVCDPSHQDYENLAEAGLISTEYDYEWAGAYSVEDSREGWADALGDLIRTAHDPAMKHENRVYDVTRVRPKGAALKKFGGTASGPEPLARMLVNVGEILTEAAGWRMTGMDAMAIDHQIAMAIVAGGVRRSARMSIMAWNDTLIEEFLKCKSGDQTAMWTTNISVEIDNAFIRALDGRNERANKIMNALAEGALGSGEPGFWNRSLSNVGEVDGTFTTNPCGEALLLPAEPCNLGSVNLGSFVHEGDPDFDGLTEAHRLATRYLIRATFAKVADPKSYAAIQKYRRIGVGHLGFADYLIKQGIKYSSAPYSFEVRYDLKAFAKVVDEAAAEYANELRIPVPIKKRVIAPTGTTSKLASASGEGIHAPFAGYFLRRIRFSNIEPNEAAQIEEYKKKGYHTEPCIYAANTTVIEIPTVDPLLAEDTENAEFFEHTGELTLEQMLSVQKLYQDLWADQAVSYTASVDPEKYSLNDVRRVLESFLPALKGTTIFPELSRDQAPYQRISKEAYLDAIAFIGETAADTGYDEVCASGACPI
;
A
#
# COMPACT_ATOMS: atom_id res chain seq x y z
N MET A 1 -14.50 -20.96 10.81
CA MET A 1 -13.49 -21.00 11.88
C MET A 1 -12.15 -20.73 11.22
N PHE A 2 -11.27 -19.95 11.85
CA PHE A 2 -9.93 -19.69 11.27
C PHE A 2 -9.11 -20.96 11.23
N LYS A 3 -8.29 -21.13 10.19
CA LYS A 3 -7.43 -22.31 10.04
C LYS A 3 -6.16 -22.23 10.90
N THR A 4 -5.68 -21.01 11.14
CA THR A 4 -4.46 -20.73 11.90
C THR A 4 -4.70 -19.69 12.98
N GLU A 5 -3.91 -19.70 14.05
CA GLU A 5 -3.93 -18.66 15.09
C GLU A 5 -3.53 -17.30 14.53
N THR A 6 -2.64 -17.27 13.53
CA THR A 6 -2.29 -16.05 12.81
C THR A 6 -3.53 -15.42 12.18
N ALA A 7 -4.35 -16.18 11.47
CA ALA A 7 -5.58 -15.68 10.84
C ALA A 7 -6.54 -15.09 11.88
N GLU A 8 -6.70 -15.75 13.01
CA GLU A 8 -7.55 -15.26 14.11
C GLU A 8 -7.00 -13.99 14.73
N THR A 9 -5.69 -13.93 14.95
CA THR A 9 -5.01 -12.74 15.49
C THR A 9 -5.13 -11.55 14.53
N VAL A 10 -4.90 -11.77 13.24
CA VAL A 10 -5.10 -10.74 12.18
C VAL A 10 -6.53 -10.21 12.21
N PHE A 11 -7.52 -11.09 12.29
CA PHE A 11 -8.91 -10.68 12.40
C PHE A 11 -9.17 -9.82 13.63
N LYS A 12 -8.80 -10.31 14.81
CA LYS A 12 -9.07 -9.63 16.09
C LYS A 12 -8.42 -8.24 16.18
N ARG A 13 -7.18 -8.12 15.71
CA ARG A 13 -6.44 -6.85 15.77
C ARG A 13 -6.86 -5.85 14.69
N THR A 14 -7.20 -6.33 13.49
CA THR A 14 -7.34 -5.45 12.32
C THR A 14 -8.79 -5.18 11.94
N TYR A 15 -9.66 -6.19 11.96
CA TYR A 15 -10.98 -6.12 11.35
C TYR A 15 -12.14 -6.19 12.34
N SER A 16 -11.98 -6.88 13.46
CA SER A 16 -12.99 -6.92 14.51
C SER A 16 -13.24 -5.53 15.09
N ARG A 17 -14.49 -5.16 15.26
CA ARG A 17 -14.90 -3.86 15.79
C ARG A 17 -15.58 -4.04 17.15
N LYS A 18 -15.46 -3.00 17.99
CA LYS A 18 -16.16 -2.97 19.26
C LYS A 18 -17.63 -2.65 19.03
N LYS A 19 -18.51 -3.52 19.51
CA LYS A 19 -19.96 -3.35 19.48
C LYS A 19 -20.42 -2.35 20.55
N PRO A 20 -21.67 -1.81 20.46
CA PRO A 20 -22.20 -0.90 21.47
C PRO A 20 -22.26 -1.49 22.90
N ASN A 21 -22.38 -2.81 23.02
CA ASN A 21 -22.35 -3.53 24.31
C ASN A 21 -20.94 -3.70 24.90
N GLY A 22 -19.91 -3.23 24.20
CA GLY A 22 -18.52 -3.30 24.63
C GLY A 22 -17.77 -4.57 24.19
N GLU A 23 -18.44 -5.57 23.63
CA GLU A 23 -17.81 -6.78 23.07
C GLU A 23 -17.21 -6.52 21.69
N MET A 24 -16.27 -7.37 21.28
CA MET A 24 -15.73 -7.35 19.91
C MET A 24 -16.61 -8.17 18.97
N GLU A 25 -16.69 -7.75 17.70
CA GLU A 25 -17.35 -8.54 16.65
C GLU A 25 -16.65 -9.90 16.47
N THR A 26 -17.44 -10.93 16.24
CA THR A 26 -16.99 -12.23 15.71
C THR A 26 -16.82 -12.15 14.19
N TRP A 27 -16.12 -13.11 13.58
CA TRP A 27 -15.98 -13.15 12.13
C TRP A 27 -17.34 -13.22 11.39
N PRO A 28 -18.30 -14.09 11.75
CA PRO A 28 -19.63 -14.06 11.13
C PRO A 28 -20.34 -12.71 11.24
N GLU A 29 -20.30 -12.06 12.41
CA GLU A 29 -20.92 -10.72 12.59
C GLU A 29 -20.25 -9.67 11.70
N THR A 30 -18.92 -9.71 11.56
CA THR A 30 -18.18 -8.83 10.64
C THR A 30 -18.61 -9.08 9.20
N VAL A 31 -18.71 -10.34 8.77
CA VAL A 31 -19.13 -10.71 7.41
C VAL A 31 -20.55 -10.21 7.12
N GLU A 32 -21.49 -10.44 8.04
CA GLU A 32 -22.87 -9.93 7.88
C GLU A 32 -22.92 -8.41 7.75
N ARG A 33 -22.18 -7.69 8.59
CA ARG A 33 -22.10 -6.22 8.51
C ARG A 33 -21.53 -5.78 7.17
N VAL A 34 -20.47 -6.40 6.71
CA VAL A 34 -19.79 -6.05 5.45
C VAL A 34 -20.70 -6.29 4.25
N VAL A 35 -21.36 -7.43 4.18
CA VAL A 35 -22.28 -7.76 3.07
C VAL A 35 -23.48 -6.84 3.10
N ASN A 36 -24.14 -6.69 4.26
CA ASN A 36 -25.31 -5.81 4.39
C ASN A 36 -24.96 -4.35 4.05
N GLY A 37 -23.78 -3.87 4.48
CA GLY A 37 -23.29 -2.53 4.13
C GLY A 37 -23.05 -2.35 2.64
N ASN A 38 -22.52 -3.35 1.94
CA ASN A 38 -22.33 -3.30 0.51
C ASN A 38 -23.67 -3.33 -0.25
N LEU A 39 -24.59 -4.21 0.14
CA LEU A 39 -25.90 -4.31 -0.49
C LEU A 39 -26.74 -3.04 -0.30
N ALA A 40 -26.60 -2.36 0.83
CA ALA A 40 -27.30 -1.10 1.11
C ALA A 40 -26.85 0.09 0.22
N LEU A 41 -25.77 -0.06 -0.56
CA LEU A 41 -25.30 0.99 -1.48
C LEU A 41 -26.16 1.13 -2.74
N VAL A 42 -27.05 0.18 -3.03
CA VAL A 42 -27.94 0.18 -4.17
C VAL A 42 -29.38 -0.13 -3.75
N GLU A 43 -30.34 0.18 -4.62
CA GLU A 43 -31.74 -0.18 -4.37
C GLU A 43 -31.94 -1.71 -4.38
N PRO A 44 -32.87 -2.26 -3.56
CA PRO A 44 -33.10 -3.72 -3.47
C PRO A 44 -33.39 -4.42 -4.81
N ARG A 45 -33.98 -3.73 -5.78
CA ARG A 45 -34.27 -4.28 -7.11
C ARG A 45 -33.03 -4.65 -7.92
N TYR A 46 -31.86 -4.15 -7.54
CA TYR A 46 -30.55 -4.45 -8.17
C TYR A 46 -29.77 -5.53 -7.44
N ILE A 47 -30.42 -6.24 -6.52
CA ILE A 47 -29.87 -7.35 -5.77
C ILE A 47 -30.57 -8.62 -6.22
N GLU A 48 -29.82 -9.63 -6.61
CA GLU A 48 -30.38 -10.91 -7.05
C GLU A 48 -30.94 -11.70 -5.85
N GLU A 49 -31.92 -12.55 -6.11
CA GLU A 49 -32.43 -13.51 -5.12
C GLU A 49 -31.30 -14.42 -4.62
N GLY A 50 -31.13 -14.51 -3.30
CA GLY A 50 -30.08 -15.30 -2.66
C GLY A 50 -28.65 -14.74 -2.81
N GLU A 51 -28.45 -13.56 -3.41
CA GLU A 51 -27.12 -12.95 -3.57
C GLU A 51 -26.46 -12.66 -2.21
N ARG A 52 -27.26 -12.22 -1.23
CA ARG A 52 -26.78 -11.96 0.13
C ARG A 52 -26.16 -13.21 0.77
N GLU A 53 -26.85 -14.31 0.71
CA GLU A 53 -26.44 -15.59 1.30
C GLU A 53 -25.20 -16.15 0.61
N ARG A 54 -25.12 -16.03 -0.72
CA ARG A 54 -23.95 -16.42 -1.51
C ARG A 54 -22.73 -15.56 -1.17
N LEU A 55 -22.87 -14.24 -1.04
CA LEU A 55 -21.77 -13.35 -0.61
C LEU A 55 -21.30 -13.66 0.81
N ILE A 56 -22.23 -13.88 1.76
CA ILE A 56 -21.89 -14.30 3.12
C ILE A 56 -21.10 -15.61 3.07
N HIS A 57 -21.57 -16.61 2.32
CA HIS A 57 -20.88 -17.88 2.17
C HIS A 57 -19.46 -17.71 1.64
N LEU A 58 -19.27 -16.91 0.58
CA LEU A 58 -17.97 -16.69 -0.03
C LEU A 58 -16.99 -16.00 0.93
N ILE A 59 -17.43 -14.93 1.61
CA ILE A 59 -16.55 -14.17 2.51
C ILE A 59 -16.28 -14.94 3.81
N GLN A 60 -17.30 -15.58 4.39
CA GLN A 60 -17.17 -16.33 5.63
C GLN A 60 -16.21 -17.51 5.51
N ASN A 61 -16.14 -18.13 4.33
CA ASN A 61 -15.26 -19.25 4.02
C ASN A 61 -13.94 -18.81 3.31
N PHE A 62 -13.62 -17.53 3.36
CA PHE A 62 -12.39 -16.97 2.77
C PHE A 62 -12.22 -17.26 1.27
N LYS A 63 -13.31 -17.51 0.55
CA LYS A 63 -13.33 -17.75 -0.90
C LYS A 63 -13.26 -16.47 -1.74
N PHE A 64 -13.86 -15.39 -1.22
CA PHE A 64 -13.71 -14.01 -1.71
C PHE A 64 -13.45 -13.10 -0.53
N LEU A 65 -12.45 -12.23 -0.63
CA LEU A 65 -12.15 -11.23 0.38
C LEU A 65 -12.09 -9.84 -0.26
N PRO A 66 -13.00 -8.93 0.09
CA PRO A 66 -12.83 -7.53 -0.26
C PRO A 66 -11.62 -6.95 0.48
N ALA A 67 -11.07 -5.85 -0.03
CA ALA A 67 -9.93 -5.19 0.59
C ALA A 67 -10.18 -4.88 2.08
N GLY A 68 -9.11 -4.83 2.88
CA GLY A 68 -9.20 -4.67 4.33
C GLY A 68 -10.04 -3.46 4.78
N ARG A 69 -10.09 -2.40 3.98
CA ARG A 69 -10.95 -1.24 4.25
C ARG A 69 -12.44 -1.58 4.23
N HIS A 70 -12.87 -2.41 3.31
CA HIS A 70 -14.25 -2.90 3.28
C HIS A 70 -14.55 -3.75 4.52
N LEU A 71 -13.65 -4.69 4.87
CA LEU A 71 -13.81 -5.52 6.08
C LEU A 71 -13.95 -4.65 7.34
N LYS A 72 -13.19 -3.56 7.43
CA LYS A 72 -13.21 -2.68 8.60
C LYS A 72 -14.37 -1.68 8.60
N SER A 73 -14.77 -1.14 7.45
CA SER A 73 -15.58 0.08 7.38
C SER A 73 -16.94 -0.09 6.71
N SER A 74 -17.17 -1.12 5.89
CA SER A 74 -18.47 -1.32 5.22
C SER A 74 -19.59 -1.48 6.25
N GLY A 75 -20.70 -0.80 6.01
CA GLY A 75 -21.85 -0.76 6.92
C GLY A 75 -21.68 0.14 8.15
N VAL A 76 -20.54 0.84 8.29
CA VAL A 76 -20.27 1.75 9.40
C VAL A 76 -19.81 3.13 8.91
N ASN A 77 -18.91 3.16 7.95
CA ASN A 77 -18.35 4.40 7.41
C ASN A 77 -18.02 4.23 5.93
N ASP A 78 -18.97 4.52 5.07
CA ASP A 78 -18.83 4.38 3.62
C ASP A 78 -17.77 5.32 3.04
N PHE A 79 -17.44 6.45 3.69
CA PHE A 79 -16.36 7.35 3.27
C PHE A 79 -14.96 6.73 3.36
N ALA A 80 -14.80 5.62 4.06
CA ALA A 80 -13.53 4.98 4.33
C ALA A 80 -13.33 3.65 3.57
N LEU A 81 -14.09 3.38 2.52
CA LEU A 81 -13.97 2.12 1.76
C LEU A 81 -12.75 2.09 0.84
N ASN A 82 -12.31 3.24 0.34
CA ASN A 82 -11.14 3.33 -0.53
C ASN A 82 -9.86 3.46 0.28
N ASN A 83 -8.79 2.78 -0.15
CA ASN A 83 -7.52 2.79 0.57
C ASN A 83 -6.45 3.65 -0.09
N CYS A 84 -6.36 3.65 -1.41
CA CYS A 84 -5.32 4.34 -2.16
C CYS A 84 -5.93 5.33 -3.16
N TRP A 85 -5.17 6.38 -3.46
CA TRP A 85 -5.61 7.54 -4.24
C TRP A 85 -4.51 8.01 -5.18
N ALA A 86 -4.87 8.73 -6.23
CA ALA A 86 -3.94 9.54 -7.00
C ALA A 86 -4.14 11.02 -6.68
N SER A 87 -3.07 11.73 -6.41
CA SER A 87 -3.09 13.19 -6.25
C SER A 87 -2.48 13.85 -7.48
N GLY A 88 -3.24 14.69 -8.14
CA GLY A 88 -2.84 15.42 -9.35
C GLY A 88 -2.31 16.81 -9.04
N TRP A 89 -2.01 17.56 -10.11
CA TRP A 89 -1.46 18.90 -10.06
C TRP A 89 -2.44 19.88 -10.69
N ASP A 90 -2.71 21.00 -10.01
CA ASP A 90 -3.57 22.07 -10.47
C ASP A 90 -2.81 23.39 -10.39
N ALA A 91 -2.53 24.00 -11.53
CA ALA A 91 -1.78 25.26 -11.60
C ALA A 91 -2.58 26.48 -11.06
N GLU A 92 -3.92 26.38 -11.03
CA GLU A 92 -4.77 27.44 -10.48
C GLU A 92 -4.92 27.32 -8.95
N GLN A 93 -4.69 26.10 -8.42
CA GLN A 93 -4.75 25.79 -6.99
C GLN A 93 -3.51 24.98 -6.58
N PRO A 94 -2.33 25.62 -6.50
CA PRO A 94 -1.06 24.91 -6.28
C PRO A 94 -1.00 24.17 -4.94
N GLU A 95 -1.83 24.55 -3.96
CA GLU A 95 -1.95 23.91 -2.66
C GLU A 95 -2.77 22.61 -2.68
N GLU A 96 -3.61 22.39 -3.69
CA GLU A 96 -4.62 21.33 -3.67
C GLU A 96 -3.99 19.93 -3.56
N HIS A 97 -2.94 19.67 -4.32
CA HIS A 97 -2.21 18.40 -4.25
C HIS A 97 -1.77 18.06 -2.82
N PHE A 98 -1.22 19.04 -2.12
CA PHE A 98 -0.62 18.84 -0.79
C PHE A 98 -1.68 18.69 0.30
N THR A 99 -2.74 19.48 0.23
CA THR A 99 -3.89 19.37 1.16
C THR A 99 -4.62 18.04 0.98
N PHE A 100 -4.83 17.62 -0.27
CA PHE A 100 -5.40 16.31 -0.60
C PHE A 100 -4.51 15.18 -0.06
N THR A 101 -3.20 15.24 -0.32
CA THR A 101 -2.23 14.24 0.14
C THR A 101 -2.24 14.12 1.66
N LEU A 102 -2.18 15.24 2.37
CA LEU A 102 -2.23 15.26 3.84
C LEU A 102 -3.51 14.58 4.36
N LEU A 103 -4.67 14.95 3.83
CA LEU A 103 -5.97 14.38 4.25
C LEU A 103 -6.03 12.87 4.00
N ARG A 104 -5.59 12.39 2.82
CA ARG A 104 -5.63 10.96 2.50
C ARG A 104 -4.65 10.16 3.36
N LEU A 105 -3.43 10.65 3.60
CA LEU A 105 -2.47 10.02 4.50
C LEU A 105 -2.97 10.01 5.95
N ALA A 106 -3.57 11.11 6.43
CA ALA A 106 -4.17 11.20 7.77
C ALA A 106 -5.34 10.20 7.96
N GLU A 107 -6.04 9.83 6.89
CA GLU A 107 -7.03 8.74 6.89
C GLU A 107 -6.39 7.35 6.84
N GLY A 108 -5.04 7.29 6.74
CA GLY A 108 -4.26 6.06 6.54
C GLY A 108 -4.44 5.46 5.16
N GLY A 109 -4.77 6.28 4.18
CA GLY A 109 -4.75 5.92 2.77
C GLY A 109 -3.35 6.00 2.18
N GLY A 110 -3.17 5.41 1.00
CA GLY A 110 -1.97 5.58 0.20
C GLY A 110 -2.19 6.63 -0.90
N VAL A 111 -1.14 7.34 -1.29
CA VAL A 111 -1.22 8.37 -2.35
C VAL A 111 -0.09 8.19 -3.37
N GLY A 112 -0.48 8.03 -4.65
CA GLY A 112 0.46 8.09 -5.77
C GLY A 112 0.40 9.41 -6.49
N SER A 113 1.54 9.87 -7.02
CA SER A 113 1.62 11.05 -7.89
C SER A 113 2.76 10.96 -8.90
N ASN A 114 2.68 11.78 -9.93
CA ASN A 114 3.69 11.90 -10.97
C ASN A 114 4.35 13.29 -10.89
N TYR A 115 5.63 13.30 -10.60
CA TYR A 115 6.43 14.51 -10.36
C TYR A 115 7.24 14.96 -11.57
N SER A 116 6.92 14.46 -12.77
CA SER A 116 7.59 14.87 -13.99
C SER A 116 7.39 16.37 -14.26
N SER A 117 8.44 17.04 -14.72
CA SER A 117 8.48 18.49 -14.97
C SER A 117 7.36 19.00 -15.87
N ARG A 118 6.83 18.14 -16.76
CA ARG A 118 5.70 18.48 -17.65
C ARG A 118 4.44 18.90 -16.92
N TYR A 119 4.24 18.48 -15.67
CA TYR A 119 3.08 18.86 -14.86
C TYR A 119 3.26 20.20 -14.14
N PHE A 120 4.49 20.74 -14.10
CA PHE A 120 4.84 21.97 -13.40
C PHE A 120 5.05 23.15 -14.34
N TYR A 121 5.07 22.95 -15.66
CA TYR A 121 5.32 24.06 -16.62
C TYR A 121 4.30 25.20 -16.54
N GLY A 122 3.05 24.90 -16.16
CA GLY A 122 2.00 25.90 -15.97
C GLY A 122 1.88 26.47 -14.56
N PHE A 123 2.67 25.98 -13.60
CA PHE A 123 2.58 26.41 -12.21
C PHE A 123 2.95 27.89 -12.05
N PRO A 124 2.31 28.59 -11.08
CA PRO A 124 2.71 29.97 -10.77
C PRO A 124 4.10 30.01 -10.15
N VAL A 125 4.74 31.17 -10.25
CA VAL A 125 6.01 31.45 -9.56
C VAL A 125 5.75 31.50 -8.05
N ILE A 126 6.68 31.03 -7.25
CA ILE A 126 6.70 31.27 -5.81
C ILE A 126 7.17 32.71 -5.60
N GLU A 127 6.24 33.60 -5.27
CA GLU A 127 6.48 35.06 -5.23
C GLU A 127 7.11 35.49 -3.90
N ASN A 128 6.88 34.77 -2.82
CA ASN A 128 7.24 35.19 -1.48
C ASN A 128 8.23 34.23 -0.82
N ALA A 129 9.43 34.73 -0.48
CA ALA A 129 10.34 34.09 0.45
C ALA A 129 9.92 34.45 1.88
N MET A 130 9.38 33.49 2.64
CA MET A 130 8.76 33.75 3.93
C MET A 130 9.45 32.99 5.05
N LYS A 131 9.65 33.66 6.18
CA LYS A 131 9.97 32.98 7.45
C LYS A 131 8.67 32.53 8.12
N VAL A 132 8.61 31.23 8.43
CA VAL A 132 7.48 30.65 9.18
C VAL A 132 7.78 30.74 10.69
N HIS A 133 6.83 31.25 11.44
CA HIS A 133 6.89 31.35 12.88
C HIS A 133 5.78 30.55 13.52
N ILE A 134 6.08 29.80 14.57
CA ILE A 134 5.11 29.06 15.36
C ILE A 134 4.96 29.74 16.70
N VAL A 135 3.73 29.98 17.11
CA VAL A 135 3.38 30.48 18.45
C VAL A 135 2.43 29.50 19.15
N CYS A 136 2.53 29.46 20.47
CA CYS A 136 1.72 28.59 21.32
C CYS A 136 1.59 29.22 22.71
N ASP A 137 0.41 29.08 23.32
CA ASP A 137 0.22 29.50 24.69
C ASP A 137 1.14 28.76 25.65
N PRO A 138 1.93 29.43 26.50
CA PRO A 138 2.83 28.78 27.46
C PRO A 138 2.12 27.80 28.45
N SER A 139 0.82 27.89 28.62
CA SER A 139 0.05 26.93 29.41
C SER A 139 -0.27 25.63 28.69
N HIS A 140 0.02 25.52 27.39
CA HIS A 140 -0.19 24.29 26.62
C HIS A 140 0.74 23.18 27.13
N GLN A 141 0.21 21.95 27.26
CA GLN A 141 0.95 20.81 27.83
C GLN A 141 2.24 20.47 27.06
N ASP A 142 2.28 20.72 25.75
CA ASP A 142 3.45 20.45 24.89
C ASP A 142 4.28 21.70 24.61
N TYR A 143 4.06 22.82 25.30
CA TYR A 143 4.81 24.06 25.06
C TYR A 143 6.31 23.87 25.23
N GLU A 144 6.75 23.20 26.31
CA GLU A 144 8.16 22.94 26.58
C GLU A 144 8.79 22.06 25.47
N ASN A 145 8.07 21.05 24.99
CA ASN A 145 8.53 20.23 23.88
C ASN A 145 8.76 21.04 22.59
N LEU A 146 7.86 21.96 22.28
CA LEU A 146 8.01 22.87 21.13
C LEU A 146 9.20 23.82 21.32
N ALA A 147 9.41 24.33 22.53
CA ALA A 147 10.52 25.23 22.86
C ALA A 147 11.88 24.49 22.81
N GLU A 148 11.98 23.30 23.38
CA GLU A 148 13.17 22.46 23.32
C GLU A 148 13.51 22.04 21.88
N ALA A 149 12.49 21.81 21.05
CA ALA A 149 12.65 21.55 19.63
C ALA A 149 13.06 22.80 18.81
N GLY A 150 13.13 23.98 19.43
CA GLY A 150 13.50 25.24 18.78
C GLY A 150 12.42 25.78 17.81
N LEU A 151 11.17 25.35 17.96
CA LEU A 151 10.08 25.70 17.04
C LEU A 151 9.33 26.96 17.47
N ILE A 152 9.35 27.34 18.76
CA ILE A 152 8.65 28.54 19.22
C ILE A 152 9.34 29.79 18.73
N SER A 153 8.58 30.70 18.15
CA SER A 153 9.06 31.99 17.68
C SER A 153 9.63 32.84 18.81
N THR A 154 10.73 33.52 18.54
CA THR A 154 11.31 34.56 19.42
C THR A 154 10.88 35.98 19.01
N GLU A 155 10.16 36.13 17.90
CA GLU A 155 9.76 37.42 17.33
C GLU A 155 8.28 37.71 17.51
N TYR A 156 7.45 36.69 17.65
CA TYR A 156 6.00 36.77 17.84
C TYR A 156 5.58 35.95 19.06
N ASP A 157 4.53 36.36 19.72
CA ASP A 157 3.89 35.63 20.81
C ASP A 157 2.48 35.12 20.40
N TYR A 158 1.89 34.26 21.21
CA TYR A 158 0.59 33.66 20.93
C TYR A 158 -0.59 34.64 20.97
N GLU A 159 -0.41 35.82 21.57
CA GLU A 159 -1.42 36.89 21.60
C GLU A 159 -1.40 37.78 20.36
N TRP A 160 -0.43 37.57 19.46
CA TRP A 160 -0.34 38.36 18.22
C TRP A 160 -1.54 38.12 17.31
N ALA A 161 -2.37 39.13 17.12
CA ALA A 161 -3.66 39.03 16.42
C ALA A 161 -3.57 38.65 14.92
N GLY A 162 -2.38 38.72 14.31
CA GLY A 162 -2.14 38.30 12.92
C GLY A 162 -1.82 36.82 12.72
N ALA A 163 -1.71 36.04 13.79
CA ALA A 163 -1.44 34.62 13.70
C ALA A 163 -2.62 33.85 13.10
N TYR A 164 -2.30 32.89 12.23
CA TYR A 164 -3.26 31.91 11.74
C TYR A 164 -3.51 30.86 12.83
N SER A 165 -4.70 30.84 13.41
CA SER A 165 -5.05 29.86 14.44
C SER A 165 -5.42 28.52 13.82
N VAL A 166 -4.62 27.48 14.10
CA VAL A 166 -4.81 26.15 13.53
C VAL A 166 -5.88 25.37 14.29
N GLU A 167 -6.89 24.86 13.57
CA GLU A 167 -7.95 24.04 14.15
C GLU A 167 -7.43 22.63 14.53
N ASP A 168 -7.94 22.10 15.66
CA ASP A 168 -7.63 20.77 16.16
C ASP A 168 -8.33 19.66 15.36
N SER A 169 -8.00 19.56 14.08
CA SER A 169 -8.52 18.55 13.15
C SER A 169 -7.55 18.32 12.01
N ARG A 170 -7.66 17.19 11.33
CA ARG A 170 -6.87 16.93 10.12
C ARG A 170 -7.18 17.93 9.00
N GLU A 171 -8.43 18.37 8.91
CA GLU A 171 -8.89 19.43 8.03
C GLU A 171 -8.19 20.75 8.37
N GLY A 172 -8.10 21.12 9.64
CA GLY A 172 -7.38 22.31 10.10
C GLY A 172 -5.87 22.26 9.81
N TRP A 173 -5.26 21.08 9.89
CA TRP A 173 -3.86 20.91 9.48
C TRP A 173 -3.67 21.09 7.98
N ALA A 174 -4.58 20.54 7.17
CA ALA A 174 -4.57 20.70 5.72
C ALA A 174 -4.81 22.16 5.32
N ASP A 175 -5.73 22.86 6.00
CA ASP A 175 -6.03 24.27 5.76
C ASP A 175 -4.82 25.17 6.07
N ALA A 176 -4.10 24.91 7.17
CA ALA A 176 -2.87 25.62 7.52
C ALA A 176 -1.76 25.42 6.50
N LEU A 177 -1.57 24.19 6.01
CA LEU A 177 -0.63 23.89 4.93
C LEU A 177 -1.04 24.58 3.63
N GLY A 178 -2.32 24.52 3.28
CA GLY A 178 -2.86 25.20 2.09
C GLY A 178 -2.69 26.72 2.16
N ASP A 179 -2.91 27.32 3.34
CA ASP A 179 -2.67 28.73 3.58
C ASP A 179 -1.19 29.11 3.33
N LEU A 180 -0.25 28.31 3.85
CA LEU A 180 1.17 28.55 3.65
C LEU A 180 1.55 28.55 2.16
N ILE A 181 1.10 27.53 1.40
CA ILE A 181 1.41 27.39 -0.02
C ILE A 181 0.76 28.51 -0.83
N ARG A 182 -0.52 28.83 -0.59
CA ARG A 182 -1.18 29.97 -1.26
C ARG A 182 -0.46 31.30 -0.99
N THR A 183 -0.07 31.54 0.27
CA THR A 183 0.65 32.75 0.64
C THR A 183 2.01 32.85 -0.06
N ALA A 184 2.71 31.73 -0.23
CA ALA A 184 3.97 31.69 -0.97
C ALA A 184 3.80 32.05 -2.46
N HIS A 185 2.68 31.71 -3.06
CA HIS A 185 2.37 31.99 -4.47
C HIS A 185 1.60 33.30 -4.68
N ASP A 186 1.26 34.07 -3.62
CA ASP A 186 0.47 35.28 -3.73
C ASP A 186 1.25 36.42 -4.46
N PRO A 187 0.85 36.80 -5.70
CA PRO A 187 1.52 37.86 -6.44
C PRO A 187 1.05 39.27 -6.02
N ALA A 188 -0.07 39.36 -5.27
CA ALA A 188 -0.72 40.62 -4.95
C ALA A 188 -0.08 41.29 -3.72
N MET A 189 0.47 40.50 -2.81
CA MET A 189 1.06 41.00 -1.57
C MET A 189 2.46 40.43 -1.35
N LYS A 190 3.36 41.21 -0.77
CA LYS A 190 4.65 40.73 -0.29
C LYS A 190 4.49 40.26 1.15
N HIS A 191 4.81 39.00 1.37
CA HIS A 191 4.83 38.39 2.69
C HIS A 191 6.28 38.02 3.05
N GLU A 192 6.78 38.57 4.15
CA GLU A 192 8.12 38.23 4.68
C GLU A 192 8.04 37.21 5.82
N ASN A 193 6.90 37.21 6.52
CA ASN A 193 6.66 36.32 7.65
C ASN A 193 5.26 35.73 7.58
N ARG A 194 5.13 34.44 8.02
CA ARG A 194 3.84 33.81 8.27
C ARG A 194 3.84 33.19 9.65
N VAL A 195 2.83 33.50 10.48
CA VAL A 195 2.75 33.06 11.88
C VAL A 195 1.59 32.10 12.06
N TYR A 196 1.86 30.93 12.65
CA TYR A 196 0.85 29.93 12.95
C TYR A 196 0.74 29.72 14.47
N ASP A 197 -0.47 29.86 14.99
CA ASP A 197 -0.81 29.56 16.38
C ASP A 197 -1.32 28.13 16.50
N VAL A 198 -0.58 27.28 17.21
CA VAL A 198 -0.88 25.86 17.42
C VAL A 198 -1.50 25.57 18.80
N THR A 199 -1.85 26.58 19.55
CA THR A 199 -2.43 26.47 20.92
C THR A 199 -3.65 25.55 20.97
N ARG A 200 -4.49 25.56 19.93
CA ARG A 200 -5.72 24.75 19.89
C ARG A 200 -5.50 23.28 19.56
N VAL A 201 -4.33 22.90 19.05
CA VAL A 201 -4.02 21.52 18.71
C VAL A 201 -3.88 20.69 19.98
N ARG A 202 -4.62 19.60 20.08
CA ARG A 202 -4.62 18.74 21.27
C ARG A 202 -3.23 18.23 21.62
N PRO A 203 -2.93 18.05 22.91
CA PRO A 203 -1.61 17.61 23.35
C PRO A 203 -1.32 16.15 22.96
N LYS A 204 -0.04 15.83 22.92
CA LYS A 204 0.48 14.47 22.70
C LYS A 204 -0.11 13.50 23.73
N GLY A 205 -0.53 12.33 23.25
CA GLY A 205 -1.13 11.29 24.09
C GLY A 205 -2.64 11.42 24.29
N ALA A 206 -3.28 12.53 23.87
CA ALA A 206 -4.74 12.67 23.92
C ALA A 206 -5.43 11.61 23.04
N ALA A 207 -6.53 11.03 23.53
CA ALA A 207 -7.23 9.96 22.81
C ALA A 207 -7.87 10.45 21.50
N LEU A 208 -7.72 9.67 20.43
CA LEU A 208 -8.35 9.90 19.13
C LEU A 208 -9.71 9.19 19.07
N LYS A 209 -10.81 9.95 18.96
CA LYS A 209 -12.19 9.42 19.05
C LYS A 209 -12.63 8.59 17.86
N LYS A 210 -12.18 8.89 16.63
CA LYS A 210 -12.69 8.26 15.39
C LYS A 210 -11.91 7.03 14.92
N PHE A 211 -10.61 6.97 15.15
CA PHE A 211 -9.74 5.95 14.57
C PHE A 211 -9.00 5.08 15.61
N GLY A 212 -9.13 5.43 16.90
CA GLY A 212 -8.31 4.84 17.96
C GLY A 212 -6.87 5.36 17.96
N GLY A 213 -6.10 5.06 19.00
CA GLY A 213 -4.75 5.56 19.19
C GLY A 213 -4.72 6.93 19.88
N THR A 214 -3.53 7.51 19.92
CA THR A 214 -3.24 8.77 20.61
C THR A 214 -2.78 9.87 19.66
N ALA A 215 -3.01 11.12 20.02
CA ALA A 215 -2.55 12.29 19.27
C ALA A 215 -1.02 12.45 19.35
N SER A 216 -0.43 12.99 18.28
CA SER A 216 1.00 13.33 18.21
C SER A 216 1.37 14.64 18.90
N GLY A 217 0.38 15.48 19.22
CA GLY A 217 0.61 16.84 19.67
C GLY A 217 0.89 17.83 18.52
N PRO A 218 1.20 19.09 18.84
CA PRO A 218 1.42 20.13 17.83
C PRO A 218 2.81 20.10 17.18
N GLU A 219 3.81 19.42 17.75
CA GLU A 219 5.19 19.45 17.26
C GLU A 219 5.33 18.98 15.82
N PRO A 220 4.77 17.83 15.38
CA PRO A 220 4.92 17.36 14.00
C PRO A 220 4.32 18.33 12.98
N LEU A 221 3.19 18.97 13.30
CA LEU A 221 2.58 20.00 12.47
C LEU A 221 3.47 21.24 12.38
N ALA A 222 3.95 21.74 13.52
CA ALA A 222 4.82 22.91 13.58
C ALA A 222 6.09 22.71 12.75
N ARG A 223 6.73 21.56 12.91
CA ARG A 223 7.92 21.18 12.13
C ARG A 223 7.62 21.08 10.64
N MET A 224 6.51 20.48 10.25
CA MET A 224 6.07 20.41 8.85
C MET A 224 5.92 21.82 8.25
N LEU A 225 5.21 22.72 8.93
CA LEU A 225 4.98 24.09 8.43
C LEU A 225 6.30 24.86 8.28
N VAL A 226 7.22 24.75 9.24
CA VAL A 226 8.55 25.40 9.17
C VAL A 226 9.34 24.86 7.99
N ASN A 227 9.49 23.54 7.89
CA ASN A 227 10.28 22.92 6.83
C ASN A 227 9.69 23.16 5.43
N VAL A 228 8.35 23.13 5.29
CA VAL A 228 7.69 23.47 4.02
C VAL A 228 7.92 24.93 3.67
N GLY A 229 7.86 25.84 4.66
CA GLY A 229 8.19 27.24 4.47
C GLY A 229 9.64 27.47 3.98
N GLU A 230 10.59 26.71 4.49
CA GLU A 230 11.98 26.74 4.03
C GLU A 230 12.11 26.28 2.58
N ILE A 231 11.51 25.14 2.21
CA ILE A 231 11.50 24.63 0.83
C ILE A 231 10.93 25.68 -0.14
N LEU A 232 9.78 26.28 0.21
CA LEU A 232 9.15 27.32 -0.61
C LEU A 232 10.02 28.57 -0.72
N THR A 233 10.71 28.94 0.36
CA THR A 233 11.61 30.10 0.39
C THR A 233 12.86 29.89 -0.46
N GLU A 234 13.44 28.70 -0.46
CA GLU A 234 14.57 28.35 -1.32
C GLU A 234 14.18 28.38 -2.81
N ALA A 235 12.96 28.03 -3.13
CA ALA A 235 12.41 28.05 -4.49
C ALA A 235 11.82 29.42 -4.90
N ALA A 236 11.85 30.44 -4.03
CA ALA A 236 11.26 31.77 -4.32
C ALA A 236 11.92 32.44 -5.52
N GLY A 237 11.09 33.05 -6.35
CA GLY A 237 11.49 33.64 -7.66
C GLY A 237 11.42 32.63 -8.82
N TRP A 238 11.17 31.35 -8.54
CA TRP A 238 11.06 30.27 -9.52
C TRP A 238 9.72 29.55 -9.43
N ARG A 239 9.42 28.72 -10.42
CA ARG A 239 8.31 27.77 -10.32
C ARG A 239 8.74 26.55 -9.52
N MET A 240 7.82 26.02 -8.74
CA MET A 240 8.02 24.74 -8.05
C MET A 240 8.41 23.64 -9.05
N THR A 241 9.40 22.86 -8.70
CA THR A 241 9.81 21.66 -9.45
C THR A 241 9.17 20.39 -8.87
N GLY A 242 9.24 19.29 -9.62
CA GLY A 242 8.80 18.00 -9.11
C GLY A 242 9.58 17.54 -7.86
N MET A 243 10.86 17.92 -7.75
CA MET A 243 11.68 17.58 -6.58
C MET A 243 11.30 18.42 -5.35
N ASP A 244 11.02 19.72 -5.51
CA ASP A 244 10.49 20.57 -4.43
C ASP A 244 9.16 20.00 -3.92
N ALA A 245 8.27 19.63 -4.84
CA ALA A 245 6.98 19.03 -4.49
C ALA A 245 7.14 17.69 -3.76
N MET A 246 8.08 16.83 -4.17
CA MET A 246 8.41 15.60 -3.44
C MET A 246 8.95 15.88 -2.03
N ALA A 247 9.76 16.94 -1.88
CA ALA A 247 10.29 17.35 -0.58
C ALA A 247 9.17 17.84 0.36
N ILE A 248 8.22 18.63 -0.15
CA ILE A 248 7.03 19.04 0.63
C ILE A 248 6.22 17.82 1.05
N ASP A 249 5.93 16.91 0.14
CA ASP A 249 5.20 15.67 0.45
C ASP A 249 5.93 14.78 1.45
N HIS A 250 7.26 14.80 1.46
CA HIS A 250 8.05 14.11 2.48
C HIS A 250 7.79 14.70 3.87
N GLN A 251 7.73 16.04 4.00
CA GLN A 251 7.41 16.71 5.26
C GLN A 251 5.98 16.37 5.74
N ILE A 252 5.01 16.32 4.83
CA ILE A 252 3.64 15.89 5.12
C ILE A 252 3.65 14.46 5.69
N ALA A 253 4.34 13.56 5.02
CA ALA A 253 4.44 12.16 5.43
C ALA A 253 5.13 12.01 6.79
N MET A 254 6.20 12.77 7.05
CA MET A 254 6.89 12.80 8.35
C MET A 254 5.96 13.24 9.47
N ALA A 255 5.15 14.27 9.25
CA ALA A 255 4.17 14.75 10.24
C ALA A 255 3.11 13.68 10.57
N ILE A 256 2.66 12.92 9.57
CA ILE A 256 1.68 11.85 9.76
C ILE A 256 2.28 10.64 10.49
N VAL A 257 3.53 10.25 10.15
CA VAL A 257 4.22 9.10 10.77
C VAL A 257 4.56 9.38 12.24
N ALA A 258 4.92 10.61 12.58
CA ALA A 258 5.24 11.01 13.95
C ALA A 258 4.06 10.80 14.93
N GLY A 259 2.83 10.72 14.42
CA GLY A 259 1.63 10.36 15.20
C GLY A 259 1.58 8.90 15.68
N GLY A 260 2.54 8.07 15.33
CA GLY A 260 2.71 6.69 15.83
C GLY A 260 1.65 5.67 15.40
N VAL A 261 0.58 6.11 14.75
CA VAL A 261 -0.58 5.26 14.44
C VAL A 261 -0.56 4.76 12.99
N ARG A 262 0.23 5.39 12.10
CA ARG A 262 0.19 5.06 10.67
C ARG A 262 1.51 5.28 9.97
N ARG A 263 1.77 4.44 8.98
CA ARG A 263 2.86 4.60 8.03
C ARG A 263 2.39 5.45 6.87
N SER A 264 3.30 6.22 6.30
CA SER A 264 3.07 6.89 5.03
C SER A 264 3.23 5.88 3.90
N ALA A 265 2.19 5.66 3.12
CA ALA A 265 2.25 4.88 1.88
C ALA A 265 2.15 5.84 0.71
N ARG A 266 3.26 6.07 -0.01
CA ARG A 266 3.32 6.96 -1.15
C ARG A 266 4.00 6.28 -2.34
N MET A 267 3.63 6.71 -3.56
CA MET A 267 4.33 6.39 -4.81
C MET A 267 4.70 7.69 -5.51
N SER A 268 5.97 7.86 -5.80
CA SER A 268 6.48 8.97 -6.61
C SER A 268 6.99 8.44 -7.94
N ILE A 269 6.50 9.03 -9.02
CA ILE A 269 6.87 8.62 -10.40
C ILE A 269 7.49 9.83 -11.10
N MET A 270 8.55 9.58 -11.89
CA MET A 270 9.14 10.59 -12.78
C MET A 270 9.49 9.96 -14.12
N ALA A 271 9.29 10.70 -15.22
CA ALA A 271 9.55 10.21 -16.56
C ALA A 271 11.05 10.01 -16.82
N TRP A 272 11.43 8.96 -17.52
CA TRP A 272 12.82 8.61 -17.85
C TRP A 272 13.57 9.72 -18.59
N ASN A 273 12.88 10.56 -19.35
CA ASN A 273 13.45 11.66 -20.12
C ASN A 273 13.33 13.02 -19.44
N ASP A 274 12.89 13.05 -18.18
CA ASP A 274 12.80 14.27 -17.39
C ASP A 274 14.17 14.88 -17.12
N THR A 275 14.23 16.20 -17.01
CA THR A 275 15.48 16.92 -16.73
C THR A 275 16.00 16.65 -15.31
N LEU A 276 15.12 16.31 -14.39
CA LEU A 276 15.43 16.03 -12.97
C LEU A 276 15.57 14.53 -12.67
N ILE A 277 15.54 13.66 -13.69
CA ILE A 277 15.55 12.22 -13.45
C ILE A 277 16.80 11.72 -12.70
N GLU A 278 17.97 12.33 -12.94
CA GLU A 278 19.21 11.93 -12.23
C GLU A 278 19.15 12.27 -10.73
N GLU A 279 18.52 13.36 -10.36
CA GLU A 279 18.27 13.76 -8.98
C GLU A 279 17.23 12.82 -8.34
N PHE A 280 16.13 12.56 -9.05
CA PHE A 280 15.09 11.63 -8.62
C PHE A 280 15.64 10.22 -8.33
N LEU A 281 16.50 9.69 -9.19
CA LEU A 281 17.10 8.37 -8.98
C LEU A 281 17.94 8.27 -7.71
N LYS A 282 18.49 9.41 -7.25
CA LYS A 282 19.36 9.50 -6.07
C LYS A 282 18.63 9.94 -4.80
N CYS A 283 17.36 10.32 -4.88
CA CYS A 283 16.64 10.94 -3.75
C CYS A 283 16.50 10.04 -2.51
N LYS A 284 16.72 8.75 -2.67
CA LYS A 284 16.71 7.76 -1.57
C LYS A 284 18.10 7.17 -1.27
N SER A 285 19.13 7.56 -2.01
CA SER A 285 20.51 7.15 -1.79
C SER A 285 21.22 8.19 -0.92
N GLY A 286 21.89 7.78 0.15
CA GLY A 286 22.65 8.67 1.01
C GLY A 286 22.19 8.67 2.47
N ASP A 287 22.38 9.77 3.17
CA ASP A 287 22.16 9.93 4.59
C ASP A 287 20.68 9.72 4.99
N GLN A 288 20.41 9.52 6.30
CA GLN A 288 19.08 9.24 6.88
C GLN A 288 18.00 10.32 6.62
N THR A 289 18.37 11.44 6.02
CA THR A 289 17.46 12.49 5.54
C THR A 289 16.86 12.21 4.16
N ALA A 290 17.27 11.12 3.51
CA ALA A 290 16.72 10.72 2.21
C ALA A 290 15.20 10.53 2.25
N MET A 291 14.52 10.70 1.11
CA MET A 291 13.05 10.63 0.96
C MET A 291 12.50 9.20 1.15
N TRP A 292 12.72 8.61 2.31
CA TRP A 292 12.33 7.24 2.66
C TRP A 292 10.80 7.04 2.77
N THR A 293 10.03 8.13 2.84
CA THR A 293 8.57 8.07 3.02
C THR A 293 7.79 7.73 1.74
N THR A 294 8.45 7.46 0.65
CA THR A 294 7.81 7.16 -0.64
C THR A 294 8.50 6.01 -1.35
N ASN A 295 7.74 5.18 -2.07
CA ASN A 295 8.28 4.32 -3.12
C ASN A 295 8.56 5.15 -4.37
N ILE A 296 9.59 4.81 -5.13
CA ILE A 296 9.93 5.52 -6.37
C ILE A 296 9.92 4.59 -7.57
N SER A 297 9.38 5.08 -8.69
CA SER A 297 9.38 4.34 -9.96
C SER A 297 9.67 5.26 -11.13
N VAL A 298 10.44 4.77 -12.09
CA VAL A 298 10.70 5.50 -13.34
C VAL A 298 9.56 5.23 -14.31
N GLU A 299 8.91 6.29 -14.80
CA GLU A 299 7.96 6.18 -15.90
C GLU A 299 8.73 5.92 -17.20
N ILE A 300 8.48 4.77 -17.79
CA ILE A 300 8.99 4.40 -19.11
C ILE A 300 7.84 4.34 -20.13
N ASP A 301 8.21 4.38 -21.40
CA ASP A 301 7.28 4.33 -22.52
C ASP A 301 7.91 3.62 -23.74
N ASN A 302 7.18 3.50 -24.84
CA ASN A 302 7.70 2.92 -26.08
C ASN A 302 8.91 3.70 -26.64
N ALA A 303 9.06 4.98 -26.30
CA ALA A 303 10.23 5.76 -26.71
C ALA A 303 11.48 5.33 -25.92
N PHE A 304 11.32 5.02 -24.62
CA PHE A 304 12.40 4.45 -23.79
C PHE A 304 12.92 3.13 -24.39
N ILE A 305 12.01 2.22 -24.74
CA ILE A 305 12.38 0.92 -25.30
C ILE A 305 13.15 1.09 -26.61
N ARG A 306 12.66 1.94 -27.51
CA ARG A 306 13.40 2.27 -28.76
C ARG A 306 14.73 2.94 -28.50
N ALA A 307 14.82 3.76 -27.45
CA ALA A 307 16.07 4.43 -27.08
C ALA A 307 17.12 3.44 -26.56
N LEU A 308 16.70 2.39 -25.81
CA LEU A 308 17.57 1.32 -25.40
C LEU A 308 18.10 0.52 -26.60
N ASP A 309 17.22 0.14 -27.53
CA ASP A 309 17.59 -0.57 -28.78
C ASP A 309 18.57 0.28 -29.60
N GLY A 310 18.36 1.59 -29.66
CA GLY A 310 19.22 2.57 -30.30
C GLY A 310 20.48 2.93 -29.52
N ARG A 311 20.75 2.30 -28.39
CA ARG A 311 21.91 2.53 -27.51
C ARG A 311 22.02 3.99 -27.00
N ASN A 312 20.90 4.65 -26.75
CA ASN A 312 20.86 5.98 -26.18
C ASN A 312 21.52 5.99 -24.79
N GLU A 313 22.44 6.94 -24.56
CA GLU A 313 23.22 7.01 -23.32
C GLU A 313 22.33 7.19 -22.07
N ARG A 314 21.35 8.11 -22.12
CA ARG A 314 20.42 8.35 -20.98
C ARG A 314 19.59 7.10 -20.68
N ALA A 315 19.00 6.47 -21.69
CA ALA A 315 18.21 5.27 -21.49
C ALA A 315 19.06 4.15 -20.88
N ASN A 316 20.32 4.00 -21.32
CA ASN A 316 21.23 3.00 -20.74
C ASN A 316 21.61 3.33 -19.28
N LYS A 317 21.82 4.60 -18.92
CA LYS A 317 22.06 5.00 -17.52
C LYS A 317 20.87 4.65 -16.63
N ILE A 318 19.66 4.92 -17.10
CA ILE A 318 18.45 4.60 -16.36
C ILE A 318 18.27 3.09 -16.21
N MET A 319 18.50 2.33 -17.28
CA MET A 319 18.44 0.88 -17.23
C MET A 319 19.43 0.29 -16.22
N ASN A 320 20.65 0.84 -16.15
CA ASN A 320 21.62 0.46 -15.13
C ASN A 320 21.12 0.79 -13.74
N ALA A 321 20.55 2.01 -13.53
CA ALA A 321 20.01 2.40 -12.23
C ALA A 321 18.87 1.47 -11.76
N LEU A 322 18.00 1.03 -12.67
CA LEU A 322 16.97 0.02 -12.36
C LEU A 322 17.58 -1.31 -11.92
N ALA A 323 18.60 -1.76 -12.61
CA ALA A 323 19.28 -3.03 -12.26
C ALA A 323 20.12 -2.91 -10.98
N GLU A 324 20.80 -1.80 -10.77
CA GLU A 324 21.52 -1.50 -9.51
C GLU A 324 20.57 -1.42 -8.33
N GLY A 325 19.43 -0.73 -8.51
CA GLY A 325 18.37 -0.67 -7.51
C GLY A 325 17.84 -2.04 -7.12
N ALA A 326 17.59 -2.90 -8.10
CA ALA A 326 17.12 -4.27 -7.88
C ALA A 326 18.10 -5.10 -7.02
N LEU A 327 19.41 -4.89 -7.17
CA LEU A 327 20.45 -5.58 -6.38
C LEU A 327 20.76 -4.90 -5.05
N GLY A 328 20.42 -3.62 -4.89
CA GLY A 328 20.80 -2.84 -3.71
C GLY A 328 19.68 -2.59 -2.72
N SER A 329 18.64 -1.91 -3.14
CA SER A 329 17.58 -1.41 -2.26
C SER A 329 16.16 -1.84 -2.65
N GLY A 330 15.97 -2.42 -3.83
CA GLY A 330 14.67 -2.69 -4.42
C GLY A 330 14.06 -1.48 -5.16
N GLU A 331 14.75 -0.35 -5.20
CA GLU A 331 14.26 0.89 -5.82
C GLU A 331 15.36 1.59 -6.63
N PRO A 332 14.99 2.26 -7.73
CA PRO A 332 13.63 2.46 -8.23
C PRO A 332 13.04 1.23 -8.92
N GLY A 333 11.71 1.11 -8.88
CA GLY A 333 10.96 0.27 -9.80
C GLY A 333 10.75 0.98 -11.15
N PHE A 334 9.97 0.36 -12.04
CA PHE A 334 9.51 1.05 -13.26
C PHE A 334 8.00 0.96 -13.43
N TRP A 335 7.44 1.91 -14.17
CA TRP A 335 6.06 1.94 -14.61
C TRP A 335 5.99 2.22 -16.11
N ASN A 336 5.41 1.29 -16.88
CA ASN A 336 5.28 1.40 -18.33
C ASN A 336 3.97 2.09 -18.70
N ARG A 337 4.05 3.40 -18.93
CA ARG A 337 2.90 4.24 -19.27
C ARG A 337 2.26 3.84 -20.60
N SER A 338 3.04 3.45 -21.60
CA SER A 338 2.48 3.07 -22.89
C SER A 338 1.56 1.85 -22.80
N LEU A 339 1.97 0.82 -22.04
CA LEU A 339 1.13 -0.33 -21.78
C LEU A 339 -0.05 0.01 -20.88
N SER A 340 0.17 0.86 -19.90
CA SER A 340 -0.87 1.29 -18.95
C SER A 340 -2.01 2.05 -19.63
N ASN A 341 -1.70 2.82 -20.67
CA ASN A 341 -2.69 3.59 -21.43
C ASN A 341 -3.56 2.73 -22.38
N VAL A 342 -3.22 1.47 -22.59
CA VAL A 342 -4.03 0.59 -23.44
C VAL A 342 -5.41 0.39 -22.82
N GLY A 343 -6.46 0.82 -23.55
CA GLY A 343 -7.86 0.73 -23.11
C GLY A 343 -8.27 1.80 -22.07
N GLU A 344 -7.44 2.81 -21.82
CA GLU A 344 -7.83 4.01 -21.09
C GLU A 344 -8.39 5.08 -22.04
N VAL A 345 -9.36 5.89 -21.56
CA VAL A 345 -9.96 6.97 -22.34
C VAL A 345 -9.14 8.24 -22.23
N ASP A 346 -8.77 8.62 -21.02
CA ASP A 346 -8.04 9.86 -20.73
C ASP A 346 -6.55 9.63 -20.41
N GLY A 347 -6.08 8.42 -20.68
CA GLY A 347 -4.73 7.97 -20.30
C GLY A 347 -4.62 7.62 -18.81
N THR A 348 -3.38 7.48 -18.34
CA THR A 348 -3.05 7.22 -16.94
C THR A 348 -2.07 8.27 -16.44
N PHE A 349 -2.18 8.61 -15.16
CA PHE A 349 -1.35 9.64 -14.53
C PHE A 349 -0.28 9.04 -13.61
N THR A 350 -0.66 8.08 -12.80
CA THR A 350 0.19 7.42 -11.80
C THR A 350 -0.34 6.04 -11.44
N THR A 351 0.33 5.36 -10.52
CA THR A 351 -0.21 4.18 -9.83
C THR A 351 -0.46 4.50 -8.35
N ASN A 352 -1.21 3.62 -7.68
CA ASN A 352 -1.22 3.60 -6.21
C ASN A 352 0.15 3.14 -5.66
N PRO A 353 0.42 3.24 -4.35
CA PRO A 353 1.71 2.87 -3.77
C PRO A 353 2.19 1.44 -4.05
N CYS A 354 1.28 0.50 -4.20
CA CYS A 354 1.60 -0.90 -4.49
C CYS A 354 1.72 -1.21 -6.00
N GLY A 355 1.41 -0.25 -6.86
CA GLY A 355 1.64 -0.33 -8.30
C GLY A 355 0.58 -1.06 -9.14
N GLU A 356 -0.48 -1.64 -8.53
CA GLU A 356 -1.49 -2.42 -9.27
C GLU A 356 -2.61 -1.58 -9.88
N ALA A 357 -3.02 -0.50 -9.22
CA ALA A 357 -4.08 0.35 -9.71
C ALA A 357 -3.52 1.50 -10.56
N LEU A 358 -3.99 1.59 -11.81
CA LEU A 358 -3.64 2.66 -12.74
C LEU A 358 -4.66 3.78 -12.57
N LEU A 359 -4.23 4.95 -12.11
CA LEU A 359 -5.13 5.99 -11.64
C LEU A 359 -4.92 7.31 -12.38
N LEU A 360 -6.02 8.04 -12.53
CA LEU A 360 -6.07 9.45 -12.88
C LEU A 360 -6.13 10.32 -11.62
N PRO A 361 -5.85 11.65 -11.73
CA PRO A 361 -5.97 12.55 -10.59
C PRO A 361 -7.30 12.43 -9.85
N ALA A 362 -7.24 12.44 -8.53
CA ALA A 362 -8.36 12.26 -7.59
C ALA A 362 -9.06 10.89 -7.63
N GLU A 363 -8.63 9.96 -8.47
CA GLU A 363 -9.22 8.63 -8.57
C GLU A 363 -8.74 7.72 -7.43
N PRO A 364 -9.65 6.95 -6.77
CA PRO A 364 -9.27 5.96 -5.76
C PRO A 364 -9.19 4.55 -6.33
N CYS A 365 -8.52 3.64 -5.60
CA CYS A 365 -8.60 2.21 -5.82
C CYS A 365 -9.75 1.57 -5.03
N ASN A 366 -10.39 0.55 -5.61
CA ASN A 366 -11.48 -0.22 -5.03
C ASN A 366 -11.26 -1.70 -5.37
N LEU A 367 -10.83 -2.50 -4.39
CA LEU A 367 -10.19 -3.80 -4.62
C LEU A 367 -10.87 -4.92 -3.84
N GLY A 368 -10.80 -6.14 -4.40
CA GLY A 368 -11.17 -7.38 -3.73
C GLY A 368 -10.55 -8.56 -4.47
N SER A 369 -10.33 -9.69 -3.78
CA SER A 369 -9.62 -10.83 -4.33
C SER A 369 -10.35 -12.15 -4.11
N VAL A 370 -10.41 -12.97 -5.15
CA VAL A 370 -10.89 -14.35 -5.09
C VAL A 370 -9.72 -15.25 -4.68
N ASN A 371 -9.94 -16.11 -3.68
CA ASN A 371 -8.96 -17.07 -3.20
C ASN A 371 -9.04 -18.36 -4.04
N LEU A 372 -8.20 -18.46 -5.06
CA LEU A 372 -8.24 -19.55 -6.02
C LEU A 372 -8.02 -20.92 -5.36
N GLY A 373 -7.06 -21.01 -4.43
CA GLY A 373 -6.72 -22.27 -3.76
C GLY A 373 -7.84 -22.85 -2.88
N SER A 374 -8.84 -22.02 -2.51
CA SER A 374 -10.01 -22.48 -1.74
C SER A 374 -11.07 -23.22 -2.59
N PHE A 375 -10.90 -23.28 -3.89
CA PHE A 375 -11.79 -23.94 -4.84
C PHE A 375 -11.20 -25.20 -5.46
N VAL A 376 -10.03 -25.67 -5.01
CA VAL A 376 -9.45 -26.92 -5.50
C VAL A 376 -9.74 -28.03 -4.47
N HIS A 377 -10.39 -29.10 -4.92
CA HIS A 377 -10.79 -30.24 -4.12
C HIS A 377 -10.28 -31.53 -4.80
N GLU A 378 -9.50 -32.33 -4.09
CA GLU A 378 -8.95 -33.59 -4.60
C GLU A 378 -8.20 -33.45 -5.97
N GLY A 379 -7.54 -32.32 -6.15
CA GLY A 379 -6.81 -32.01 -7.39
C GLY A 379 -7.62 -31.32 -8.48
N ASP A 380 -8.93 -31.26 -8.37
CA ASP A 380 -9.83 -30.67 -9.37
C ASP A 380 -10.35 -29.28 -8.93
N PRO A 381 -10.27 -28.25 -9.79
CA PRO A 381 -10.84 -26.94 -9.51
C PRO A 381 -12.37 -26.95 -9.67
N ASP A 382 -13.07 -26.40 -8.70
CA ASP A 382 -14.52 -26.10 -8.76
C ASP A 382 -14.71 -24.88 -9.67
N PHE A 383 -14.87 -25.13 -10.95
CA PHE A 383 -14.98 -24.11 -11.99
C PHE A 383 -16.28 -23.30 -11.88
N ASP A 384 -17.39 -23.94 -11.48
CA ASP A 384 -18.68 -23.27 -11.29
C ASP A 384 -18.61 -22.33 -10.07
N GLY A 385 -18.03 -22.79 -8.97
CA GLY A 385 -17.80 -21.97 -7.79
C GLY A 385 -16.86 -20.80 -8.05
N LEU A 386 -15.77 -21.00 -8.81
CA LEU A 386 -14.87 -19.93 -9.25
C LEU A 386 -15.58 -18.91 -10.13
N THR A 387 -16.36 -19.35 -11.11
CA THR A 387 -17.16 -18.48 -11.98
C THR A 387 -18.11 -17.59 -11.16
N GLU A 388 -18.86 -18.20 -10.24
CA GLU A 388 -19.78 -17.45 -9.39
C GLU A 388 -19.05 -16.49 -8.45
N ALA A 389 -17.90 -16.89 -7.88
CA ALA A 389 -17.10 -16.01 -7.03
C ALA A 389 -16.60 -14.77 -7.79
N HIS A 390 -16.10 -14.91 -9.01
CA HIS A 390 -15.68 -13.78 -9.85
C HIS A 390 -16.83 -12.86 -10.22
N ARG A 391 -17.98 -13.45 -10.57
CA ARG A 391 -19.19 -12.70 -10.89
C ARG A 391 -19.67 -11.86 -9.70
N LEU A 392 -19.78 -12.48 -8.52
CA LEU A 392 -20.22 -11.79 -7.30
C LEU A 392 -19.20 -10.78 -6.78
N ALA A 393 -17.89 -11.08 -6.88
CA ALA A 393 -16.84 -10.11 -6.56
C ALA A 393 -16.94 -8.85 -7.43
N THR A 394 -17.22 -9.03 -8.73
CA THR A 394 -17.41 -7.92 -9.67
C THR A 394 -18.63 -7.07 -9.28
N ARG A 395 -19.77 -7.67 -9.01
CA ARG A 395 -20.98 -6.97 -8.55
C ARG A 395 -20.75 -6.25 -7.23
N TYR A 396 -20.05 -6.89 -6.28
CA TYR A 396 -19.69 -6.30 -4.99
C TYR A 396 -18.85 -5.01 -5.16
N LEU A 397 -17.82 -5.05 -5.99
CA LEU A 397 -16.94 -3.89 -6.20
C LEU A 397 -17.64 -2.78 -7.02
N ILE A 398 -18.51 -3.10 -7.97
CA ILE A 398 -19.31 -2.09 -8.68
C ILE A 398 -20.24 -1.37 -7.68
N ARG A 399 -20.91 -2.08 -6.78
CA ARG A 399 -21.71 -1.44 -5.71
C ARG A 399 -20.88 -0.50 -4.85
N ALA A 400 -19.67 -0.87 -4.51
CA ALA A 400 -18.79 -0.01 -3.72
C ALA A 400 -18.46 1.34 -4.40
N THR A 401 -18.63 1.46 -5.72
CA THR A 401 -18.51 2.76 -6.42
C THR A 401 -19.64 3.74 -6.15
N PHE A 402 -20.70 3.31 -5.45
CA PHE A 402 -21.78 4.17 -4.96
C PHE A 402 -21.56 4.68 -3.54
N ALA A 403 -20.49 4.23 -2.88
CA ALA A 403 -20.12 4.72 -1.55
C ALA A 403 -19.88 6.23 -1.55
N LYS A 404 -20.19 6.87 -0.44
CA LYS A 404 -20.00 8.30 -0.28
C LYS A 404 -18.51 8.64 -0.28
N VAL A 405 -18.17 9.72 -0.94
CA VAL A 405 -16.81 10.29 -0.98
C VAL A 405 -16.92 11.78 -0.69
N ALA A 406 -16.10 12.28 0.24
CA ALA A 406 -16.17 13.67 0.68
C ALA A 406 -15.62 14.64 -0.37
N ASP A 407 -14.57 14.24 -1.10
CA ASP A 407 -13.92 15.07 -2.11
C ASP A 407 -14.71 15.08 -3.42
N PRO A 408 -15.14 16.27 -3.91
CA PRO A 408 -15.96 16.38 -5.14
C PRO A 408 -15.25 15.89 -6.42
N LYS A 409 -13.92 16.11 -6.54
CA LYS A 409 -13.14 15.66 -7.71
C LYS A 409 -13.06 14.12 -7.73
N SER A 410 -12.84 13.51 -6.57
CA SER A 410 -12.86 12.04 -6.42
C SER A 410 -14.23 11.46 -6.71
N TYR A 411 -15.30 12.10 -6.24
CA TYR A 411 -16.65 11.67 -6.56
C TYR A 411 -16.89 11.69 -8.07
N ALA A 412 -16.53 12.78 -8.75
CA ALA A 412 -16.68 12.92 -10.20
C ALA A 412 -15.86 11.86 -10.96
N ALA A 413 -14.63 11.59 -10.54
CA ALA A 413 -13.77 10.56 -11.12
C ALA A 413 -14.41 9.16 -11.00
N ILE A 414 -14.90 8.81 -9.80
CA ILE A 414 -15.58 7.52 -9.56
C ILE A 414 -16.81 7.40 -10.46
N GLN A 415 -17.64 8.44 -10.56
CA GLN A 415 -18.85 8.40 -11.39
C GLN A 415 -18.52 8.23 -12.88
N LYS A 416 -17.43 8.83 -13.36
CA LYS A 416 -17.00 8.79 -14.75
C LYS A 416 -16.40 7.44 -15.13
N TYR A 417 -15.47 6.93 -14.34
CA TYR A 417 -14.62 5.79 -14.71
C TYR A 417 -15.09 4.47 -14.10
N ARG A 418 -15.80 4.49 -12.97
CA ARG A 418 -16.30 3.29 -12.26
C ARG A 418 -15.24 2.21 -12.06
N ARG A 419 -13.95 2.58 -12.06
CA ARG A 419 -12.83 1.65 -11.96
C ARG A 419 -12.96 0.74 -10.75
N ILE A 420 -12.75 -0.56 -10.97
CA ILE A 420 -12.71 -1.58 -9.92
C ILE A 420 -11.46 -2.44 -10.10
N GLY A 421 -11.14 -3.26 -9.11
CA GLY A 421 -10.01 -4.16 -9.16
C GLY A 421 -10.34 -5.51 -8.55
N VAL A 422 -10.92 -6.41 -9.33
CA VAL A 422 -11.02 -7.83 -8.97
C VAL A 422 -9.65 -8.46 -9.12
N GLY A 423 -9.16 -9.13 -8.09
CA GLY A 423 -7.85 -9.78 -8.07
C GLY A 423 -7.92 -11.23 -7.61
N HIS A 424 -6.76 -11.83 -7.49
CA HIS A 424 -6.59 -13.18 -6.97
C HIS A 424 -5.67 -13.20 -5.76
N LEU A 425 -5.87 -14.15 -4.89
CA LEU A 425 -4.93 -14.61 -3.86
C LEU A 425 -4.95 -16.15 -3.83
N GLY A 426 -3.98 -16.75 -3.13
CA GLY A 426 -3.90 -18.21 -3.05
C GLY A 426 -3.56 -18.89 -4.38
N PHE A 427 -2.80 -18.23 -5.26
CA PHE A 427 -2.42 -18.80 -6.55
C PHE A 427 -1.43 -19.97 -6.40
N ALA A 428 -0.47 -19.87 -5.48
CA ALA A 428 0.41 -20.98 -5.17
C ALA A 428 -0.37 -22.21 -4.68
N ASP A 429 -1.34 -22.02 -3.78
CA ASP A 429 -2.24 -23.09 -3.33
C ASP A 429 -3.02 -23.71 -4.50
N TYR A 430 -3.52 -22.88 -5.41
CA TYR A 430 -4.26 -23.30 -6.59
C TYR A 430 -3.42 -24.22 -7.47
N LEU A 431 -2.15 -23.89 -7.69
CA LEU A 431 -1.23 -24.68 -8.51
C LEU A 431 -0.85 -25.99 -7.84
N ILE A 432 -0.36 -25.91 -6.60
CA ILE A 432 0.19 -27.06 -5.88
C ILE A 432 -0.88 -28.13 -5.68
N LYS A 433 -2.09 -27.75 -5.29
CA LYS A 433 -3.22 -28.68 -5.12
C LYS A 433 -3.61 -29.40 -6.42
N GLN A 434 -3.27 -28.87 -7.58
CA GLN A 434 -3.46 -29.50 -8.89
C GLN A 434 -2.21 -30.24 -9.39
N GLY A 435 -1.16 -30.35 -8.58
CA GLY A 435 0.09 -30.98 -8.98
C GLY A 435 0.87 -30.17 -10.03
N ILE A 436 0.77 -28.84 -9.99
CA ILE A 436 1.45 -27.92 -10.92
C ILE A 436 2.52 -27.13 -10.16
N LYS A 437 3.76 -27.17 -10.63
CA LYS A 437 4.85 -26.34 -10.11
C LYS A 437 4.63 -24.88 -10.47
N TYR A 438 4.99 -23.97 -9.55
CA TYR A 438 4.88 -22.53 -9.77
C TYR A 438 5.64 -22.07 -11.02
N SER A 439 6.86 -22.54 -11.21
CA SER A 439 7.68 -22.25 -12.40
C SER A 439 7.08 -22.73 -13.72
N SER A 440 6.19 -23.73 -13.68
CA SER A 440 5.54 -24.30 -14.85
C SER A 440 4.22 -23.60 -15.22
N ALA A 441 3.65 -22.80 -14.32
CA ALA A 441 2.36 -22.13 -14.54
C ALA A 441 2.29 -21.32 -15.85
N PRO A 442 3.32 -20.55 -16.29
CA PRO A 442 3.26 -19.81 -17.55
C PRO A 442 3.09 -20.68 -18.79
N TYR A 443 3.43 -21.96 -18.70
CA TYR A 443 3.43 -22.91 -19.80
C TYR A 443 2.27 -23.93 -19.71
N SER A 444 1.55 -24.00 -18.57
CA SER A 444 0.36 -24.86 -18.41
C SER A 444 -0.78 -24.35 -19.27
N PHE A 445 -1.36 -25.24 -20.07
CA PHE A 445 -2.54 -24.93 -20.88
C PHE A 445 -3.75 -24.65 -19.97
N GLU A 446 -3.93 -25.46 -18.94
CA GLU A 446 -5.03 -25.38 -17.98
C GLU A 446 -5.02 -24.02 -17.27
N VAL A 447 -3.89 -23.63 -16.67
CA VAL A 447 -3.75 -22.36 -15.97
C VAL A 447 -4.02 -21.17 -16.91
N ARG A 448 -3.51 -21.24 -18.14
CA ARG A 448 -3.72 -20.18 -19.14
C ARG A 448 -5.18 -20.10 -19.61
N TYR A 449 -5.83 -21.22 -19.73
CA TYR A 449 -7.26 -21.31 -20.07
C TYR A 449 -8.10 -20.71 -18.94
N ASP A 450 -7.85 -21.13 -17.70
CA ASP A 450 -8.58 -20.69 -16.50
C ASP A 450 -8.53 -19.18 -16.30
N LEU A 451 -7.31 -18.60 -16.37
CA LEU A 451 -7.15 -17.16 -16.23
C LEU A 451 -7.92 -16.36 -17.30
N LYS A 452 -7.93 -16.83 -18.54
CA LYS A 452 -8.74 -16.20 -19.61
C LYS A 452 -10.24 -16.35 -19.37
N ALA A 453 -10.68 -17.53 -18.93
CA ALA A 453 -12.08 -17.79 -18.63
C ALA A 453 -12.58 -16.90 -17.48
N PHE A 454 -11.82 -16.80 -16.39
CA PHE A 454 -12.17 -15.92 -15.27
C PHE A 454 -12.14 -14.44 -15.66
N ALA A 455 -11.19 -14.01 -16.48
CA ALA A 455 -11.17 -12.64 -17.00
C ALA A 455 -12.43 -12.32 -17.80
N LYS A 456 -12.87 -13.26 -18.65
CA LYS A 456 -14.12 -13.13 -19.41
C LYS A 456 -15.34 -13.02 -18.51
N VAL A 457 -15.43 -13.83 -17.46
CA VAL A 457 -16.53 -13.76 -16.47
C VAL A 457 -16.61 -12.38 -15.82
N VAL A 458 -15.48 -11.80 -15.43
CA VAL A 458 -15.44 -10.45 -14.84
C VAL A 458 -15.90 -9.40 -15.86
N ASP A 459 -15.47 -9.50 -17.13
CA ASP A 459 -15.85 -8.56 -18.18
C ASP A 459 -17.37 -8.61 -18.47
N GLU A 460 -17.93 -9.81 -18.57
CA GLU A 460 -19.35 -10.04 -18.82
C GLU A 460 -20.19 -9.56 -17.62
N ALA A 461 -19.83 -9.96 -16.41
CA ALA A 461 -20.52 -9.53 -15.19
C ALA A 461 -20.49 -8.01 -15.00
N ALA A 462 -19.37 -7.37 -15.32
CA ALA A 462 -19.25 -5.92 -15.24
C ALA A 462 -20.14 -5.21 -16.25
N ALA A 463 -20.20 -5.70 -17.48
CA ALA A 463 -21.05 -5.13 -18.53
C ALA A 463 -22.54 -5.32 -18.22
N GLU A 464 -22.96 -6.50 -17.80
CA GLU A 464 -24.33 -6.83 -17.43
C GLU A 464 -24.82 -5.98 -16.27
N TYR A 465 -24.04 -5.94 -15.17
CA TYR A 465 -24.46 -5.23 -13.97
C TYR A 465 -24.41 -3.71 -14.14
N ALA A 466 -23.45 -3.17 -14.88
CA ALA A 466 -23.43 -1.75 -15.22
C ALA A 466 -24.64 -1.35 -16.05
N ASN A 467 -25.06 -2.20 -17.00
CA ASN A 467 -26.26 -1.97 -17.79
C ASN A 467 -27.54 -2.01 -16.93
N GLU A 468 -27.65 -2.99 -16.02
CA GLU A 468 -28.74 -3.10 -15.06
C GLU A 468 -28.87 -1.83 -14.21
N LEU A 469 -27.73 -1.35 -13.67
CA LEU A 469 -27.62 -0.13 -12.84
C LEU A 469 -27.73 1.17 -13.66
N ARG A 470 -27.67 1.11 -14.98
CA ARG A 470 -27.66 2.27 -15.90
C ARG A 470 -26.50 3.23 -15.62
N ILE A 471 -25.31 2.67 -15.43
CA ILE A 471 -24.06 3.39 -15.22
C ILE A 471 -23.04 3.06 -16.31
N PRO A 472 -21.98 3.85 -16.47
CA PRO A 472 -20.85 3.46 -17.32
C PRO A 472 -20.26 2.11 -16.89
N VAL A 473 -19.90 1.29 -17.87
CA VAL A 473 -19.13 0.06 -17.60
C VAL A 473 -17.78 0.47 -17.00
N PRO A 474 -17.31 -0.18 -15.93
CA PRO A 474 -15.99 0.09 -15.36
C PRO A 474 -14.89 0.09 -16.41
N ILE A 475 -14.12 1.17 -16.50
CA ILE A 475 -13.08 1.34 -17.53
C ILE A 475 -11.99 0.26 -17.43
N LYS A 476 -11.67 -0.15 -16.22
CA LYS A 476 -10.77 -1.25 -15.88
C LYS A 476 -11.37 -2.04 -14.72
N LYS A 477 -11.10 -3.34 -14.68
CA LYS A 477 -11.83 -4.26 -13.81
C LYS A 477 -10.93 -5.19 -13.02
N ARG A 478 -9.73 -5.50 -13.52
CA ARG A 478 -8.88 -6.57 -13.00
C ARG A 478 -7.48 -6.09 -12.65
N VAL A 479 -7.02 -6.50 -11.47
CA VAL A 479 -5.69 -6.21 -10.92
C VAL A 479 -5.10 -7.46 -10.29
N ILE A 480 -3.86 -7.38 -9.85
CA ILE A 480 -3.36 -8.20 -8.75
C ILE A 480 -2.83 -7.28 -7.67
N ALA A 481 -3.47 -7.31 -6.50
CA ALA A 481 -3.05 -6.59 -5.30
C ALA A 481 -2.09 -7.46 -4.46
N PRO A 482 -1.28 -6.87 -3.57
CA PRO A 482 -0.36 -7.62 -2.72
C PRO A 482 -1.07 -8.61 -1.78
N THR A 483 -2.26 -8.26 -1.28
CA THR A 483 -3.12 -9.03 -0.38
C THR A 483 -2.48 -9.51 0.94
N GLY A 484 -1.37 -8.92 1.37
CA GLY A 484 -0.59 -9.38 2.53
C GLY A 484 -1.40 -9.73 3.77
N THR A 485 -2.34 -8.87 4.18
CA THR A 485 -3.21 -9.12 5.34
C THR A 485 -4.34 -10.11 5.03
N THR A 486 -4.96 -10.02 3.85
CA THR A 486 -6.08 -10.89 3.47
C THR A 486 -5.61 -12.31 3.14
N SER A 487 -4.42 -12.50 2.59
CA SER A 487 -3.81 -13.83 2.43
C SER A 487 -3.56 -14.51 3.78
N LYS A 488 -3.04 -13.78 4.77
CA LYS A 488 -2.85 -14.30 6.13
C LYS A 488 -4.18 -14.63 6.80
N LEU A 489 -5.21 -13.79 6.62
CA LEU A 489 -6.56 -14.05 7.11
C LEU A 489 -7.16 -15.32 6.50
N ALA A 490 -6.90 -15.59 5.23
CA ALA A 490 -7.32 -16.78 4.50
C ALA A 490 -6.44 -18.01 4.78
N SER A 491 -5.30 -17.85 5.47
CA SER A 491 -4.25 -18.87 5.61
C SER A 491 -3.76 -19.41 4.27
N ALA A 492 -3.65 -18.53 3.26
CA ALA A 492 -3.11 -18.88 1.96
C ALA A 492 -1.57 -18.91 2.00
N SER A 493 -0.99 -19.81 1.24
CA SER A 493 0.44 -19.91 1.01
C SER A 493 0.88 -18.85 -0.02
N GLY A 494 1.81 -17.99 0.37
CA GLY A 494 2.16 -16.84 -0.42
C GLY A 494 1.14 -15.70 -0.38
N GLU A 495 1.56 -14.51 -0.78
CA GLU A 495 0.72 -13.31 -0.84
C GLU A 495 0.29 -13.05 -2.29
N GLY A 496 -1.00 -12.85 -2.53
CA GLY A 496 -1.53 -12.64 -3.87
C GLY A 496 -1.21 -13.81 -4.80
N ILE A 497 -0.40 -13.54 -5.80
CA ILE A 497 0.05 -14.55 -6.77
C ILE A 497 1.51 -14.97 -6.58
N HIS A 498 2.18 -14.48 -5.53
CA HIS A 498 3.57 -14.83 -5.27
C HIS A 498 3.72 -16.31 -4.88
N ALA A 499 4.89 -16.86 -5.19
CA ALA A 499 5.30 -18.11 -4.61
C ALA A 499 5.49 -17.97 -3.09
N PRO A 500 5.36 -19.05 -2.32
CA PRO A 500 5.68 -19.05 -0.89
C PRO A 500 7.10 -18.56 -0.62
N PHE A 501 7.31 -17.96 0.54
CA PHE A 501 8.65 -17.52 0.93
C PHE A 501 9.61 -18.71 1.14
N ALA A 502 9.16 -19.71 1.88
CA ALA A 502 9.88 -20.96 2.16
C ALA A 502 8.91 -22.00 2.71
N GLY A 503 9.27 -23.27 2.66
CA GLY A 503 8.50 -24.34 3.31
C GLY A 503 8.63 -24.29 4.83
N TYR A 504 9.82 -23.95 5.34
CA TYR A 504 10.14 -23.81 6.76
C TYR A 504 10.94 -22.53 6.98
N PHE A 505 10.58 -21.72 7.97
CA PHE A 505 11.25 -20.44 8.24
C PHE A 505 11.10 -20.01 9.69
N LEU A 506 12.02 -19.17 10.14
CA LEU A 506 11.87 -18.39 11.36
C LEU A 506 11.16 -17.08 11.02
N ARG A 507 10.12 -16.80 11.76
CA ARG A 507 9.40 -15.52 11.72
C ARG A 507 9.76 -14.73 12.95
N ARG A 508 10.23 -13.48 12.75
CA ARG A 508 10.62 -12.58 13.85
C ARG A 508 9.57 -11.51 14.07
N ILE A 509 9.07 -11.46 15.29
CA ILE A 509 8.07 -10.49 15.72
C ILE A 509 8.66 -9.61 16.78
N ARG A 510 8.36 -8.32 16.69
CA ARG A 510 8.85 -7.30 17.60
C ARG A 510 7.75 -6.90 18.58
N PHE A 511 8.09 -6.93 19.87
CA PHE A 511 7.22 -6.55 20.96
C PHE A 511 7.86 -5.44 21.78
N SER A 512 7.05 -4.46 22.23
CA SER A 512 7.49 -3.37 23.11
C SER A 512 7.68 -3.89 24.54
N ASN A 513 8.82 -3.58 25.14
CA ASN A 513 9.07 -3.86 26.56
C ASN A 513 8.35 -2.89 27.51
N ILE A 514 7.83 -1.77 26.96
CA ILE A 514 7.17 -0.71 27.73
C ILE A 514 5.65 -0.91 27.79
N GLU A 515 5.06 -1.41 26.72
CA GLU A 515 3.63 -1.68 26.68
C GLU A 515 3.25 -2.88 27.55
N PRO A 516 2.40 -2.71 28.60
CA PRO A 516 2.15 -3.78 29.57
C PRO A 516 1.64 -5.09 28.97
N ASN A 517 0.78 -5.01 27.95
CA ASN A 517 0.23 -6.19 27.29
C ASN A 517 1.27 -6.92 26.46
N GLU A 518 2.14 -6.19 25.75
CA GLU A 518 3.21 -6.77 24.95
C GLU A 518 4.33 -7.33 25.83
N ALA A 519 4.69 -6.65 26.92
CA ALA A 519 5.64 -7.14 27.89
C ALA A 519 5.15 -8.47 28.54
N ALA A 520 3.85 -8.60 28.82
CA ALA A 520 3.27 -9.86 29.31
C ALA A 520 3.35 -10.99 28.27
N GLN A 521 3.15 -10.68 27.00
CA GLN A 521 3.30 -11.64 25.90
C GLN A 521 4.77 -12.11 25.75
N ILE A 522 5.74 -11.20 25.86
CA ILE A 522 7.17 -11.57 25.85
C ILE A 522 7.47 -12.63 26.93
N GLU A 523 6.99 -12.42 28.14
CA GLU A 523 7.22 -13.36 29.25
C GLU A 523 6.49 -14.70 29.03
N GLU A 524 5.34 -14.69 28.36
CA GLU A 524 4.63 -15.91 27.97
C GLU A 524 5.44 -16.71 26.93
N TYR A 525 5.97 -16.04 25.88
CA TYR A 525 6.80 -16.69 24.87
C TYR A 525 8.10 -17.25 25.47
N LYS A 526 8.76 -16.52 26.37
CA LYS A 526 9.93 -17.01 27.10
C LYS A 526 9.62 -18.25 27.90
N LYS A 527 8.48 -18.29 28.63
CA LYS A 527 8.04 -19.46 29.40
C LYS A 527 7.76 -20.68 28.53
N LYS A 528 7.30 -20.46 27.30
CA LYS A 528 7.07 -21.53 26.31
C LYS A 528 8.37 -21.99 25.62
N GLY A 529 9.51 -21.34 25.87
CA GLY A 529 10.82 -21.72 25.32
C GLY A 529 11.15 -21.11 23.98
N TYR A 530 10.41 -20.09 23.52
CA TYR A 530 10.78 -19.37 22.29
C TYR A 530 12.07 -18.59 22.46
N HIS A 531 12.91 -18.56 21.42
CA HIS A 531 14.08 -17.73 21.40
C HIS A 531 13.70 -16.25 21.38
N THR A 532 14.32 -15.46 22.27
CA THR A 532 14.07 -14.02 22.38
C THR A 532 15.37 -13.26 22.48
N GLU A 533 15.49 -12.15 21.79
CA GLU A 533 16.66 -11.29 21.80
C GLU A 533 16.29 -9.80 21.81
N PRO A 534 17.14 -8.89 22.28
CA PRO A 534 16.94 -7.46 22.13
C PRO A 534 16.90 -7.06 20.65
N CYS A 535 15.99 -6.17 20.25
CA CYS A 535 15.95 -5.64 18.89
C CYS A 535 17.15 -4.71 18.63
N ILE A 536 17.90 -4.98 17.56
CA ILE A 536 19.04 -4.13 17.16
C ILE A 536 18.62 -2.81 16.49
N TYR A 537 17.36 -2.72 16.02
CA TYR A 537 16.82 -1.57 15.28
C TYR A 537 15.96 -0.63 16.13
N ALA A 538 15.49 -1.06 17.29
CA ALA A 538 14.59 -0.29 18.13
C ALA A 538 14.90 -0.51 19.61
N ALA A 539 15.10 0.59 20.35
CA ALA A 539 15.25 0.53 21.79
C ALA A 539 13.96 0.05 22.47
N ASN A 540 14.09 -0.57 23.65
CA ASN A 540 12.96 -1.09 24.42
C ASN A 540 12.05 -2.07 23.66
N THR A 541 12.63 -2.83 22.74
CA THR A 541 11.92 -3.79 21.90
C THR A 541 12.60 -5.15 21.99
N THR A 542 11.83 -6.21 22.14
CA THR A 542 12.30 -7.60 22.11
C THR A 542 11.81 -8.27 20.83
N VAL A 543 12.69 -8.99 20.17
CA VAL A 543 12.41 -9.86 19.01
C VAL A 543 12.13 -11.26 19.51
N ILE A 544 11.08 -11.88 19.02
CA ILE A 544 10.73 -13.28 19.30
C ILE A 544 10.81 -14.06 17.99
N GLU A 545 11.53 -15.16 18.00
CA GLU A 545 11.66 -16.07 16.85
C GLU A 545 10.61 -17.17 16.95
N ILE A 546 9.76 -17.27 15.91
CA ILE A 546 8.69 -18.26 15.81
C ILE A 546 9.01 -19.20 14.65
N PRO A 547 9.40 -20.47 14.92
CA PRO A 547 9.51 -21.47 13.88
C PRO A 547 8.16 -21.69 13.20
N THR A 548 8.14 -21.58 11.88
CA THR A 548 6.91 -21.63 11.10
C THR A 548 7.06 -22.59 9.94
N VAL A 549 6.01 -23.37 9.68
CA VAL A 549 5.85 -24.20 8.48
C VAL A 549 4.80 -23.54 7.57
N ASP A 550 5.02 -23.60 6.27
CA ASP A 550 4.03 -23.09 5.31
C ASP A 550 2.70 -23.86 5.47
N PRO A 551 1.55 -23.16 5.48
CA PRO A 551 0.24 -23.80 5.70
C PRO A 551 -0.04 -24.97 4.75
N LEU A 552 0.42 -24.88 3.51
CA LEU A 552 0.20 -25.91 2.51
C LEU A 552 0.97 -27.19 2.83
N LEU A 553 2.23 -27.07 3.26
CA LEU A 553 3.02 -28.24 3.69
C LEU A 553 2.53 -28.82 5.02
N ALA A 554 1.85 -28.03 5.83
CA ALA A 554 1.22 -28.52 7.06
C ALA A 554 -0.08 -29.28 6.78
N GLU A 555 -0.86 -28.90 5.77
CA GLU A 555 -2.16 -29.49 5.43
C GLU A 555 -2.06 -30.60 4.37
N ASP A 556 -1.19 -30.49 3.37
CA ASP A 556 -1.11 -31.38 2.22
C ASP A 556 0.33 -31.86 1.98
N THR A 557 0.61 -33.07 2.39
CA THR A 557 1.91 -33.73 2.17
C THR A 557 1.98 -34.48 0.84
N GLU A 558 0.84 -34.77 0.20
CA GLU A 558 0.79 -35.57 -1.04
C GLU A 558 1.35 -34.80 -2.23
N ASN A 559 1.10 -33.46 -2.27
CA ASN A 559 1.59 -32.58 -3.33
C ASN A 559 2.89 -31.82 -2.96
N ALA A 560 3.57 -32.21 -1.91
CA ALA A 560 4.80 -31.54 -1.45
C ALA A 560 5.90 -31.48 -2.52
N GLU A 561 5.92 -32.42 -3.48
CA GLU A 561 6.88 -32.42 -4.60
C GLU A 561 6.67 -31.29 -5.62
N PHE A 562 5.48 -30.69 -5.63
CA PHE A 562 5.14 -29.54 -6.48
C PHE A 562 5.35 -28.20 -5.78
N PHE A 563 5.69 -28.23 -4.50
CA PHE A 563 5.96 -27.03 -3.74
C PHE A 563 7.27 -26.38 -4.16
N GLU A 564 7.20 -25.18 -4.72
CA GLU A 564 8.35 -24.33 -5.02
C GLU A 564 8.23 -23.02 -4.25
N HIS A 565 9.34 -22.52 -3.75
CA HIS A 565 9.40 -21.27 -3.02
C HIS A 565 10.37 -20.27 -3.66
N THR A 566 10.28 -18.99 -3.28
CA THR A 566 11.05 -17.91 -3.91
C THR A 566 12.56 -18.14 -3.94
N GLY A 567 13.13 -18.86 -2.96
CA GLY A 567 14.57 -19.17 -2.92
C GLY A 567 15.05 -20.21 -3.95
N GLU A 568 14.13 -20.94 -4.60
CA GLU A 568 14.41 -21.95 -5.65
C GLU A 568 14.14 -21.42 -7.04
N LEU A 569 13.38 -20.33 -7.16
CA LEU A 569 12.96 -19.75 -8.43
C LEU A 569 14.01 -18.77 -8.97
N THR A 570 14.21 -18.79 -10.27
CA THR A 570 14.98 -17.74 -10.94
C THR A 570 14.17 -16.47 -11.13
N LEU A 571 14.86 -15.34 -11.34
CA LEU A 571 14.21 -14.07 -11.65
C LEU A 571 13.31 -14.18 -12.90
N GLU A 572 13.79 -14.86 -13.95
CA GLU A 572 13.01 -15.09 -15.17
C GLU A 572 11.73 -15.90 -14.90
N GLN A 573 11.79 -16.93 -14.05
CA GLN A 573 10.60 -17.72 -13.69
C GLN A 573 9.57 -16.86 -12.93
N MET A 574 10.01 -16.08 -11.96
CA MET A 574 9.13 -15.17 -11.20
C MET A 574 8.47 -14.13 -12.12
N LEU A 575 9.26 -13.43 -12.95
CA LEU A 575 8.71 -12.44 -13.88
C LEU A 575 7.85 -13.07 -14.99
N SER A 576 8.07 -14.34 -15.35
CA SER A 576 7.21 -15.07 -16.28
C SER A 576 5.81 -15.31 -15.71
N VAL A 577 5.68 -15.56 -14.40
CA VAL A 577 4.37 -15.66 -13.74
C VAL A 577 3.70 -14.28 -13.66
N GLN A 578 4.45 -13.22 -13.34
CA GLN A 578 3.91 -11.86 -13.41
C GLN A 578 3.39 -11.52 -14.81
N LYS A 579 4.17 -11.88 -15.85
CA LYS A 579 3.79 -11.68 -17.26
C LYS A 579 2.56 -12.50 -17.64
N LEU A 580 2.46 -13.77 -17.20
CA LEU A 580 1.27 -14.60 -17.40
C LEU A 580 0.00 -13.87 -16.94
N TYR A 581 0.04 -13.30 -15.74
CA TYR A 581 -1.07 -12.55 -15.18
C TYR A 581 -1.32 -11.22 -15.90
N GLN A 582 -0.26 -10.51 -16.32
CA GLN A 582 -0.38 -9.26 -17.07
C GLN A 582 -1.00 -9.50 -18.46
N ASP A 583 -0.67 -10.61 -19.10
CA ASP A 583 -1.16 -10.93 -20.44
C ASP A 583 -2.60 -11.47 -20.45
N LEU A 584 -3.00 -12.24 -19.43
CA LEU A 584 -4.23 -13.02 -19.48
C LEU A 584 -5.30 -12.59 -18.49
N TRP A 585 -4.91 -11.94 -17.41
CA TRP A 585 -5.82 -11.52 -16.35
C TRP A 585 -5.93 -10.00 -16.24
N ALA A 586 -4.84 -9.31 -15.89
CA ALA A 586 -4.89 -7.92 -15.45
C ALA A 586 -5.02 -6.93 -16.61
N ASP A 587 -6.14 -6.22 -16.67
CA ASP A 587 -6.30 -5.06 -17.55
C ASP A 587 -5.70 -3.78 -16.95
N GLN A 588 -5.51 -3.73 -15.63
CA GLN A 588 -4.64 -2.77 -14.93
C GLN A 588 -3.24 -3.38 -14.76
N ALA A 589 -2.62 -3.21 -13.59
CA ALA A 589 -1.29 -3.76 -13.35
C ALA A 589 -1.31 -4.92 -12.35
N VAL A 590 -0.16 -5.57 -12.25
CA VAL A 590 0.12 -6.68 -11.35
C VAL A 590 1.13 -6.20 -10.32
N SER A 591 0.72 -6.03 -9.06
CA SER A 591 1.65 -5.82 -7.96
C SER A 591 2.43 -7.11 -7.75
N TYR A 592 3.70 -7.04 -8.02
CA TYR A 592 4.59 -8.19 -7.91
C TYR A 592 5.98 -7.74 -7.44
N THR A 593 6.52 -8.45 -6.47
CA THR A 593 7.87 -8.27 -5.99
C THR A 593 8.65 -9.55 -6.27
N ALA A 594 9.55 -9.51 -7.23
CA ALA A 594 10.50 -10.59 -7.45
C ALA A 594 11.68 -10.42 -6.50
N SER A 595 12.21 -11.51 -5.96
CA SER A 595 13.42 -11.49 -5.14
C SER A 595 14.63 -11.96 -5.93
N VAL A 596 15.80 -11.35 -5.66
CA VAL A 596 17.08 -11.76 -6.23
C VAL A 596 18.12 -11.88 -5.11
N ASP A 597 18.92 -12.91 -5.20
CA ASP A 597 20.09 -13.08 -4.36
C ASP A 597 21.29 -12.33 -4.99
N PRO A 598 21.76 -11.22 -4.40
CA PRO A 598 22.85 -10.43 -4.98
C PRO A 598 24.18 -11.20 -5.11
N GLU A 599 24.32 -12.33 -4.41
CA GLU A 599 25.49 -13.18 -4.54
C GLU A 599 25.43 -14.08 -5.80
N LYS A 600 24.22 -14.32 -6.33
CA LYS A 600 23.99 -15.15 -7.51
C LYS A 600 23.80 -14.39 -8.81
N TYR A 601 23.39 -13.12 -8.73
CA TYR A 601 23.06 -12.29 -9.90
C TYR A 601 24.03 -11.14 -10.05
N SER A 602 24.66 -11.03 -11.20
CA SER A 602 25.39 -9.82 -11.58
C SER A 602 24.45 -8.72 -12.06
N LEU A 603 24.93 -7.47 -12.10
CA LEU A 603 24.22 -6.35 -12.71
C LEU A 603 23.75 -6.64 -14.13
N ASN A 604 24.61 -7.28 -14.93
CA ASN A 604 24.31 -7.62 -16.30
C ASN A 604 23.21 -8.71 -16.41
N ASP A 605 23.16 -9.65 -15.46
CA ASP A 605 22.11 -10.67 -15.44
C ASP A 605 20.75 -10.04 -15.17
N VAL A 606 20.65 -9.23 -14.12
CA VAL A 606 19.41 -8.51 -13.78
C VAL A 606 18.98 -7.58 -14.92
N ARG A 607 19.92 -6.83 -15.49
CA ARG A 607 19.65 -5.95 -16.61
C ARG A 607 19.09 -6.71 -17.82
N ARG A 608 19.73 -7.81 -18.23
CA ARG A 608 19.29 -8.64 -19.35
C ARG A 608 17.86 -9.16 -19.14
N VAL A 609 17.56 -9.65 -17.93
CA VAL A 609 16.22 -10.14 -17.60
C VAL A 609 15.22 -8.99 -17.66
N LEU A 610 15.48 -7.87 -17.01
CA LEU A 610 14.60 -6.71 -17.06
C LEU A 610 14.33 -6.23 -18.50
N GLU A 611 15.36 -6.08 -19.33
CA GLU A 611 15.21 -5.67 -20.74
C GLU A 611 14.25 -6.57 -21.51
N SER A 612 14.25 -7.87 -21.23
CA SER A 612 13.35 -8.83 -21.88
C SER A 612 11.89 -8.71 -21.45
N PHE A 613 11.63 -8.22 -20.23
CA PHE A 613 10.27 -8.10 -19.67
C PHE A 613 9.67 -6.68 -19.75
N LEU A 614 10.50 -5.63 -19.89
CA LEU A 614 10.02 -4.25 -19.99
C LEU A 614 8.89 -4.02 -21.00
N PRO A 615 8.91 -4.64 -22.22
CA PRO A 615 7.83 -4.44 -23.18
C PRO A 615 6.52 -5.10 -22.80
N ALA A 616 6.52 -6.02 -21.83
CA ALA A 616 5.38 -6.87 -21.49
C ALA A 616 4.76 -6.55 -20.12
N LEU A 617 5.49 -5.89 -19.24
CA LEU A 617 5.02 -5.58 -17.87
C LEU A 617 4.68 -4.11 -17.74
N LYS A 618 3.58 -3.81 -17.06
CA LYS A 618 3.18 -2.43 -16.72
C LYS A 618 3.99 -1.85 -15.57
N GLY A 619 4.59 -2.68 -14.76
CA GLY A 619 5.50 -2.32 -13.68
C GLY A 619 5.99 -3.55 -12.96
N THR A 620 7.11 -3.45 -12.28
CA THR A 620 7.59 -4.49 -11.36
C THR A 620 8.55 -3.88 -10.35
N THR A 621 8.70 -4.56 -9.22
CA THR A 621 9.73 -4.31 -8.23
C THR A 621 10.56 -5.57 -8.07
N ILE A 622 11.88 -5.41 -8.08
CA ILE A 622 12.81 -6.50 -7.80
C ILE A 622 13.54 -6.15 -6.52
N PHE A 623 13.55 -7.08 -5.59
CA PHE A 623 14.04 -6.85 -4.24
C PHE A 623 15.25 -7.72 -3.93
N PRO A 624 16.34 -7.17 -3.39
CA PRO A 624 17.49 -7.96 -3.00
C PRO A 624 17.15 -8.81 -1.77
N GLU A 625 17.40 -10.09 -1.87
CA GLU A 625 17.30 -11.03 -0.77
C GLU A 625 18.58 -10.94 0.08
N LEU A 626 18.67 -9.89 0.89
CA LEU A 626 19.80 -9.63 1.75
C LEU A 626 19.64 -10.39 3.07
N SER A 627 20.67 -11.14 3.43
CA SER A 627 20.82 -11.65 4.80
C SER A 627 21.06 -10.45 5.73
N ARG A 628 20.05 -10.09 6.51
CA ARG A 628 20.16 -9.04 7.54
C ARG A 628 19.95 -9.68 8.91
N ASP A 629 20.72 -9.24 9.87
CA ASP A 629 20.49 -9.61 11.25
C ASP A 629 19.05 -9.22 11.64
N GLN A 630 18.36 -10.13 12.32
CA GLN A 630 16.95 -9.94 12.70
C GLN A 630 16.00 -9.62 11.52
N ALA A 631 16.28 -10.13 10.32
CA ALA A 631 15.31 -10.07 9.21
C ALA A 631 13.95 -10.64 9.66
N PRO A 632 12.80 -10.07 9.22
CA PRO A 632 11.46 -10.54 9.62
C PRO A 632 11.21 -12.02 9.32
N TYR A 633 11.81 -12.55 8.25
CA TYR A 633 11.75 -13.95 7.85
C TYR A 633 13.14 -14.46 7.52
N GLN A 634 13.42 -15.70 7.92
CA GLN A 634 14.66 -16.40 7.62
C GLN A 634 14.36 -17.84 7.27
N ARG A 635 14.79 -18.31 6.11
CA ARG A 635 14.66 -19.71 5.71
C ARG A 635 15.47 -20.61 6.64
N ILE A 636 14.87 -21.75 7.01
CA ILE A 636 15.52 -22.82 7.77
C ILE A 636 15.22 -24.17 7.11
N SER A 637 16.02 -25.17 7.45
CA SER A 637 15.75 -26.54 6.99
C SER A 637 14.57 -27.16 7.80
N LYS A 638 13.99 -28.22 7.23
CA LYS A 638 12.97 -29.00 7.95
C LYS A 638 13.47 -29.57 9.27
N GLU A 639 14.74 -30.02 9.30
CA GLU A 639 15.37 -30.54 10.51
C GLU A 639 15.49 -29.43 11.58
N ALA A 640 15.99 -28.25 11.20
CA ALA A 640 16.09 -27.11 12.13
C ALA A 640 14.71 -26.66 12.65
N TYR A 641 13.66 -26.73 11.82
CA TYR A 641 12.29 -26.49 12.24
C TYR A 641 11.84 -27.50 13.29
N LEU A 642 12.03 -28.80 13.02
CA LEU A 642 11.63 -29.87 13.93
C LEU A 642 12.38 -29.80 15.27
N ASP A 643 13.68 -29.49 15.24
CA ASP A 643 14.48 -29.29 16.45
C ASP A 643 13.96 -28.10 17.28
N ALA A 644 13.64 -26.98 16.62
CA ALA A 644 13.10 -25.80 17.29
C ALA A 644 11.72 -26.07 17.92
N ILE A 645 10.82 -26.78 17.20
CA ILE A 645 9.50 -27.15 17.71
C ILE A 645 9.61 -28.13 18.89
N ALA A 646 10.51 -29.12 18.81
CA ALA A 646 10.75 -30.06 19.91
C ALA A 646 11.22 -29.34 21.19
N PHE A 647 12.02 -28.29 21.04
CA PHE A 647 12.47 -27.47 22.18
C PHE A 647 11.34 -26.62 22.79
N ILE A 648 10.45 -26.07 21.94
CA ILE A 648 9.34 -25.21 22.38
C ILE A 648 8.15 -26.04 22.96
N GLY A 649 8.03 -27.33 22.57
CA GLY A 649 6.92 -28.22 22.95
C GLY A 649 5.73 -28.14 22.02
N GLU A 650 4.77 -29.09 22.18
CA GLU A 650 3.63 -29.32 21.27
C GLU A 650 2.62 -28.14 21.13
N THR A 651 2.81 -27.06 21.91
CA THR A 651 1.90 -25.90 21.93
C THR A 651 2.45 -24.68 21.18
N ALA A 652 3.52 -24.84 20.40
CA ALA A 652 4.08 -23.78 19.60
C ALA A 652 3.21 -23.46 18.37
N ALA A 653 2.07 -22.84 18.63
CA ALA A 653 1.24 -22.28 17.59
C ALA A 653 1.81 -20.92 17.16
N ASP A 654 1.73 -20.62 15.88
CA ASP A 654 2.08 -19.30 15.35
C ASP A 654 1.07 -18.24 15.82
N THR A 655 1.35 -17.59 16.96
CA THR A 655 0.49 -16.56 17.55
C THR A 655 0.90 -15.14 17.16
N GLY A 656 1.94 -15.01 16.35
CA GLY A 656 2.52 -13.71 16.06
C GLY A 656 2.02 -13.10 14.74
N TYR A 657 1.65 -11.84 14.82
CA TYR A 657 1.35 -10.97 13.68
C TYR A 657 2.31 -9.79 13.64
N ASP A 658 3.04 -9.63 12.55
CA ASP A 658 3.87 -8.45 12.33
C ASP A 658 3.07 -7.40 11.55
N GLU A 659 2.62 -6.35 12.26
CA GLU A 659 1.92 -5.20 11.69
C GLU A 659 2.73 -4.49 10.59
N VAL A 660 4.05 -4.68 10.61
CA VAL A 660 5.01 -4.10 9.66
C VAL A 660 4.83 -4.68 8.26
N CYS A 661 4.62 -6.00 8.16
CA CYS A 661 4.38 -6.65 6.87
C CYS A 661 2.93 -6.55 6.39
N ALA A 662 1.97 -6.40 7.31
CA ALA A 662 0.54 -6.32 6.96
C ALA A 662 0.13 -5.05 6.23
N SER A 663 0.91 -3.98 6.30
CA SER A 663 0.60 -2.70 5.65
C SER A 663 1.16 -2.57 4.23
N GLY A 664 1.85 -3.60 3.69
CA GLY A 664 2.50 -3.54 2.38
C GLY A 664 3.72 -2.60 2.31
N ALA A 665 4.07 -1.98 3.44
CA ALA A 665 5.28 -1.18 3.57
C ALA A 665 6.27 -1.98 4.42
N CYS A 666 7.03 -2.88 3.81
CA CYS A 666 8.18 -3.47 4.45
C CYS A 666 9.23 -2.37 4.63
N PRO A 667 9.66 -2.00 5.84
CA PRO A 667 10.81 -1.12 5.99
C PRO A 667 12.04 -1.97 5.69
N ILE A 668 12.63 -1.71 4.59
CA ILE A 668 13.97 -2.19 4.32
C ILE A 668 14.91 -1.05 4.40
#